data_6770d34b8208f06efa7cd0792178d96c
#
_entry.id   6770d34b8208f06efa7cd0792178d96c
#
_cell.length_a   1.000
_cell.length_b   1.000
_cell.length_c   1.000
_cell.angle_alpha   90.00
_cell.angle_beta   90.00
_cell.angle_gamma   90.00
#
_symmetry.space_group_name_H-M   'P 1'
#
loop_
_entity.id
_entity.type
_entity.pdbx_description
1 polymer ?
#
loop_
_entity_poly.entity_id
_entity_poly.type
_entity_poly.pdbx_seq_one_letter_code
_entity_poly.pdbx_strand_id
1 'polypeptide(L)'
;MGAWEPTLRYTSCVGIAGRRREMAEVRRLLDRAADGRGGVLAVSGPPGSGRTELAVAAAREAASRGFEVLRTAAVRGQPGPLAWARLLADAGAADDLASRALGDMGPQALDAVARALGSGNRRLLVIDDIDYGGAAALQVLQMVTARAAVTSTAVVVTSVLPVGVGTELRLGGLSEDELATVLPGLELQARHAVWLASGGLPGVAQSLAADLAASADQAHPLVRLALTAPSQADFLDIDTGLVRLLELALSQAPDDSTKARLLARLAHELLGDSSAGQRRRELADQSLKLARDLGDHRVLAEVLDARLHALWDPAGAEDRLAAASEIIDLARAAGDGTRERHGMFWRFVALMELARVAEAESALAAFHHAAAAAGDGQALVMATARHAMLATLRGRFDEAVQLIAEVAAEGRKVGLADTERLVGSLYGEIAFYRDPAAAAPYADQMRALARRLPGHFMEATIAAWLALAGRTEDARAEMDRVLPAVLAGSGPRQLGSAALLAYVAVLAGDVSAAAPLREALLPYRGRLAVFGGANTCMGPVSFFLGLLATRLGLLEEAVSCLDEATALAEKAGALPGLALSLQAAAAALGLRQAPGDRQQASACQARAREIAERLGVPGLLGRLTPAAGQWSLRRARFRLAAASLRRHAAGSTGRP
;
A
#
# COMPACT_ATOMS: atom_id res chain seq x y z
N MET A 1 -22.67 25.65 21.45
CA MET A 1 -23.81 24.79 21.74
C MET A 1 -24.67 24.73 20.49
N GLY A 2 -24.54 23.70 19.71
CA GLY A 2 -25.34 23.39 18.54
C GLY A 2 -25.35 21.87 18.41
N ALA A 3 -26.52 21.30 18.76
CA ALA A 3 -26.73 19.86 18.67
C ALA A 3 -26.61 19.42 17.22
N TRP A 4 -25.68 18.49 16.95
CA TRP A 4 -25.58 17.80 15.69
C TRP A 4 -26.68 16.74 15.64
N GLU A 5 -27.81 17.08 15.05
CA GLU A 5 -28.84 16.12 14.64
C GLU A 5 -28.55 15.72 13.20
N PRO A 6 -28.21 14.46 12.90
CA PRO A 6 -28.27 13.97 11.53
C PRO A 6 -29.75 13.78 11.19
N THR A 7 -30.29 14.72 10.41
CA THR A 7 -31.66 14.66 9.86
C THR A 7 -31.72 13.59 8.76
N LEU A 8 -31.73 12.32 9.14
CA LEU A 8 -32.26 11.26 8.32
C LEU A 8 -33.54 10.76 9.03
N ARG A 9 -34.69 11.20 8.51
CA ARG A 9 -35.97 10.66 8.89
C ARG A 9 -36.08 9.18 8.50
N TYR A 10 -35.72 8.28 9.40
CA TYR A 10 -36.11 6.89 9.34
C TYR A 10 -37.34 6.68 10.23
N THR A 11 -38.54 6.77 9.62
CA THR A 11 -39.77 6.23 10.18
C THR A 11 -39.77 4.73 9.95
N SER A 12 -39.54 3.92 10.96
CA SER A 12 -40.32 2.71 11.32
C SER A 12 -39.55 1.80 12.27
N CYS A 13 -40.27 1.11 13.12
CA CYS A 13 -39.83 0.08 14.08
C CYS A 13 -39.33 -1.20 13.37
N VAL A 14 -38.23 -1.14 12.62
CA VAL A 14 -37.63 -2.32 12.00
C VAL A 14 -36.13 -2.29 12.36
N GLY A 15 -35.64 -3.40 12.92
CA GLY A 15 -34.23 -3.58 13.23
C GLY A 15 -33.36 -3.32 12.00
N ILE A 16 -32.06 -3.06 12.22
CA ILE A 16 -31.10 -2.78 11.14
C ILE A 16 -31.22 -3.83 10.02
N ALA A 17 -31.48 -3.37 8.79
CA ALA A 17 -31.71 -4.25 7.65
C ALA A 17 -30.45 -5.08 7.33
N GLY A 18 -30.61 -6.38 7.09
CA GLY A 18 -29.52 -7.26 6.65
C GLY A 18 -28.46 -7.62 7.72
N ARG A 19 -28.60 -7.19 8.99
CA ARG A 19 -27.57 -7.41 10.03
C ARG A 19 -28.09 -8.25 11.20
N ARG A 20 -28.83 -9.32 10.93
CA ARG A 20 -29.44 -10.17 11.97
C ARG A 20 -28.41 -10.90 12.83
N ARG A 21 -27.31 -11.39 12.22
CA ARG A 21 -26.25 -12.10 12.92
C ARG A 21 -25.47 -11.16 13.85
N GLU A 22 -25.14 -9.99 13.35
CA GLU A 22 -24.41 -8.96 14.08
C GLU A 22 -25.24 -8.45 15.27
N MET A 23 -26.54 -8.22 15.09
CA MET A 23 -27.44 -7.87 16.17
C MET A 23 -27.61 -9.00 17.21
N ALA A 24 -27.46 -10.25 16.82
CA ALA A 24 -27.45 -11.36 17.80
C ALA A 24 -26.20 -11.29 18.70
N GLU A 25 -25.04 -10.86 18.20
CA GLU A 25 -23.85 -10.63 19.04
C GLU A 25 -24.05 -9.46 20.01
N VAL A 26 -24.67 -8.38 19.54
CA VAL A 26 -25.06 -7.26 20.42
C VAL A 26 -25.97 -7.73 21.55
N ARG A 27 -27.00 -8.52 21.23
CA ARG A 27 -27.93 -9.07 22.25
C ARG A 27 -27.20 -9.96 23.24
N ARG A 28 -26.32 -10.84 22.79
CA ARG A 28 -25.49 -11.69 23.66
C ARG A 28 -24.59 -10.88 24.61
N LEU A 29 -24.01 -9.77 24.11
CA LEU A 29 -23.25 -8.85 24.95
C LEU A 29 -24.13 -8.24 26.05
N LEU A 30 -25.33 -7.73 25.68
CA LEU A 30 -26.26 -7.12 26.63
C LEU A 30 -26.80 -8.15 27.65
N ASP A 31 -27.09 -9.38 27.25
CA ASP A 31 -27.49 -10.48 28.13
C ASP A 31 -26.43 -10.73 29.20
N ARG A 32 -25.16 -10.91 28.78
CA ARG A 32 -24.04 -11.08 29.71
C ARG A 32 -23.88 -9.89 30.67
N ALA A 33 -24.01 -8.66 30.15
CA ALA A 33 -23.90 -7.46 30.97
C ALA A 33 -25.04 -7.37 31.98
N ALA A 34 -26.26 -7.78 31.61
CA ALA A 34 -27.38 -7.86 32.54
C ALA A 34 -27.12 -8.81 33.72
N ASP A 35 -26.31 -9.89 33.47
CA ASP A 35 -25.88 -10.87 34.45
C ASP A 35 -24.58 -10.46 35.21
N GLY A 36 -24.12 -9.23 35.09
CA GLY A 36 -22.90 -8.74 35.78
C GLY A 36 -21.60 -9.19 35.12
N ARG A 37 -21.64 -9.72 33.90
CA ARG A 37 -20.51 -10.20 33.10
C ARG A 37 -20.48 -9.46 31.75
N GLY A 38 -20.25 -8.18 31.79
CA GLY A 38 -20.22 -7.33 30.60
C GLY A 38 -19.06 -7.65 29.66
N GLY A 39 -18.59 -6.69 28.94
CA GLY A 39 -17.50 -6.88 27.99
C GLY A 39 -17.53 -5.88 26.85
N VAL A 40 -16.68 -6.11 25.85
CA VAL A 40 -16.53 -5.24 24.67
C VAL A 40 -16.89 -6.03 23.41
N LEU A 41 -17.69 -5.40 22.54
CA LEU A 41 -17.89 -5.79 21.14
C LEU A 41 -17.20 -4.74 20.26
N ALA A 42 -16.11 -5.12 19.64
CA ALA A 42 -15.37 -4.30 18.71
C ALA A 42 -15.87 -4.55 17.27
N VAL A 43 -16.52 -3.56 16.69
CA VAL A 43 -17.11 -3.63 15.35
C VAL A 43 -16.17 -2.97 14.36
N SER A 44 -15.52 -3.76 13.51
CA SER A 44 -14.63 -3.26 12.47
C SER A 44 -15.22 -3.46 11.06
N GLY A 45 -14.76 -2.65 10.12
CA GLY A 45 -15.16 -2.78 8.71
C GLY A 45 -14.85 -1.54 7.88
N PRO A 46 -14.88 -1.65 6.55
CA PRO A 46 -14.61 -0.52 5.66
C PRO A 46 -15.66 0.61 5.81
N PRO A 47 -15.32 1.84 5.36
CA PRO A 47 -16.32 2.92 5.25
C PRO A 47 -17.53 2.47 4.45
N GLY A 48 -18.74 2.86 4.90
CA GLY A 48 -19.99 2.46 4.26
C GLY A 48 -20.52 1.07 4.64
N SER A 49 -19.81 0.28 5.47
CA SER A 49 -20.25 -1.05 5.91
C SER A 49 -21.43 -1.01 6.91
N GLY A 50 -21.79 0.15 7.45
CA GLY A 50 -22.89 0.31 8.41
C GLY A 50 -22.48 0.16 9.89
N ARG A 51 -21.22 0.42 10.24
CA ARG A 51 -20.68 0.38 11.61
C ARG A 51 -21.45 1.28 12.55
N THR A 52 -21.57 2.56 12.20
CA THR A 52 -22.33 3.56 12.97
C THR A 52 -23.79 3.17 13.13
N GLU A 53 -24.43 2.65 12.07
CA GLU A 53 -25.82 2.18 12.12
C GLU A 53 -25.99 1.00 13.08
N LEU A 54 -25.03 0.06 13.10
CA LEU A 54 -25.04 -1.05 14.05
C LEU A 54 -24.86 -0.55 15.50
N ALA A 55 -23.97 0.43 15.72
CA ALA A 55 -23.75 1.03 17.02
C ALA A 55 -25.02 1.79 17.51
N VAL A 56 -25.71 2.49 16.61
CA VAL A 56 -27.01 3.13 16.88
C VAL A 56 -28.08 2.10 17.21
N ALA A 57 -28.15 1.01 16.46
CA ALA A 57 -29.10 -0.08 16.73
C ALA A 57 -28.81 -0.77 18.06
N ALA A 58 -27.55 -0.97 18.42
CA ALA A 58 -27.13 -1.49 19.72
C ALA A 58 -27.57 -0.56 20.87
N ALA A 59 -27.42 0.75 20.68
CA ALA A 59 -27.87 1.75 21.67
C ALA A 59 -29.39 1.70 21.90
N ARG A 60 -30.17 1.59 20.81
CA ARG A 60 -31.65 1.46 20.89
C ARG A 60 -32.07 0.17 21.59
N GLU A 61 -31.46 -0.95 21.25
CA GLU A 61 -31.70 -2.27 21.85
C GLU A 61 -31.39 -2.22 23.36
N ALA A 62 -30.27 -1.62 23.76
CA ALA A 62 -29.88 -1.49 25.16
C ALA A 62 -30.86 -0.59 25.93
N ALA A 63 -31.23 0.55 25.38
CA ALA A 63 -32.21 1.46 25.99
C ALA A 63 -33.57 0.77 26.20
N SER A 64 -34.06 -0.02 25.24
CA SER A 64 -35.31 -0.79 25.37
C SER A 64 -35.27 -1.85 26.48
N ARG A 65 -34.04 -2.27 26.88
CA ARG A 65 -33.80 -3.23 27.98
C ARG A 65 -33.45 -2.57 29.31
N GLY A 66 -33.58 -1.25 29.39
CA GLY A 66 -33.35 -0.47 30.62
C GLY A 66 -31.86 -0.24 30.94
N PHE A 67 -30.97 -0.30 29.94
CA PHE A 67 -29.60 0.14 30.12
C PHE A 67 -29.49 1.65 30.04
N GLU A 68 -28.63 2.23 30.87
CA GLU A 68 -28.13 3.59 30.67
C GLU A 68 -27.19 3.60 29.45
N VAL A 69 -27.46 4.45 28.46
CA VAL A 69 -26.69 4.49 27.22
C VAL A 69 -25.91 5.81 27.15
N LEU A 70 -24.57 5.67 27.14
CA LEU A 70 -23.65 6.79 26.96
C LEU A 70 -22.98 6.65 25.56
N ARG A 71 -23.03 7.73 24.78
CA ARG A 71 -22.55 7.69 23.38
C ARG A 71 -21.58 8.83 23.08
N THR A 72 -20.53 8.50 22.36
CA THR A 72 -19.56 9.47 21.82
C THR A 72 -19.02 9.00 20.47
N ALA A 73 -18.34 9.89 19.77
CA ALA A 73 -17.56 9.57 18.58
C ALA A 73 -16.18 10.23 18.69
N ALA A 74 -15.14 9.52 18.28
CA ALA A 74 -13.86 10.14 18.04
C ALA A 74 -13.91 10.90 16.70
N VAL A 75 -13.27 12.08 16.67
CA VAL A 75 -13.31 12.96 15.50
C VAL A 75 -11.88 13.16 15.00
N ARG A 76 -11.69 13.00 13.71
CA ARG A 76 -10.38 13.17 13.07
C ARG A 76 -9.81 14.56 13.35
N GLY A 77 -8.56 14.63 13.80
CA GLY A 77 -7.88 15.90 14.13
C GLY A 77 -8.19 16.46 15.52
N GLN A 78 -9.05 15.80 16.32
CA GLN A 78 -9.26 16.15 17.73
C GLN A 78 -8.36 15.31 18.66
N PRO A 79 -8.03 15.81 19.88
CA PRO A 79 -7.26 15.03 20.85
C PRO A 79 -7.96 13.70 21.17
N GLY A 80 -7.20 12.59 21.13
CA GLY A 80 -7.73 11.25 21.34
C GLY A 80 -8.54 11.04 22.62
N PRO A 81 -8.14 11.60 23.77
CA PRO A 81 -8.88 11.49 25.03
C PRO A 81 -10.24 12.22 25.06
N LEU A 82 -10.52 13.11 24.11
CA LEU A 82 -11.74 13.94 24.12
C LEU A 82 -13.03 13.10 24.10
N ALA A 83 -13.05 11.99 23.37
CA ALA A 83 -14.18 11.08 23.35
C ALA A 83 -14.47 10.51 24.74
N TRP A 84 -13.45 10.14 25.48
CA TRP A 84 -13.55 9.64 26.85
C TRP A 84 -13.97 10.71 27.85
N ALA A 85 -13.46 11.94 27.70
CA ALA A 85 -13.86 13.08 28.54
C ALA A 85 -15.35 13.39 28.38
N ARG A 86 -15.90 13.31 27.17
CA ARG A 86 -17.34 13.46 26.92
C ARG A 86 -18.16 12.37 27.61
N LEU A 87 -17.76 11.09 27.49
CA LEU A 87 -18.43 10.00 28.19
C LEU A 87 -18.44 10.18 29.72
N LEU A 88 -17.32 10.68 30.27
CA LEU A 88 -17.23 10.97 31.71
C LEU A 88 -18.18 12.07 32.13
N ALA A 89 -18.27 13.15 31.36
CA ALA A 89 -19.21 14.24 31.61
C ALA A 89 -20.68 13.76 31.57
N ASP A 90 -21.02 12.96 30.53
CA ASP A 90 -22.37 12.38 30.39
C ASP A 90 -22.68 11.36 31.49
N ALA A 91 -21.66 10.69 32.05
CA ALA A 91 -21.79 9.78 33.19
C ALA A 91 -21.94 10.50 34.53
N GLY A 92 -21.92 11.85 34.56
CA GLY A 92 -21.96 12.65 35.77
C GLY A 92 -20.70 12.53 36.63
N ALA A 93 -19.57 12.17 36.03
CA ALA A 93 -18.27 12.14 36.72
C ALA A 93 -17.84 13.57 37.09
N ALA A 94 -17.00 13.68 38.14
CA ALA A 94 -16.50 14.98 38.57
C ALA A 94 -15.74 15.71 37.44
N ASP A 95 -15.98 17.01 37.27
CA ASP A 95 -15.38 17.85 36.21
C ASP A 95 -13.84 17.77 36.18
N ASP A 96 -13.22 17.56 37.34
CA ASP A 96 -11.79 17.32 37.49
C ASP A 96 -11.31 16.05 36.75
N LEU A 97 -12.09 14.96 36.78
CA LEU A 97 -11.73 13.72 36.09
C LEU A 97 -11.85 13.87 34.56
N ALA A 98 -12.88 14.54 34.07
CA ALA A 98 -13.04 14.85 32.66
C ALA A 98 -11.92 15.78 32.15
N SER A 99 -11.52 16.77 32.96
CA SER A 99 -10.43 17.68 32.63
C SER A 99 -9.05 16.97 32.63
N ARG A 100 -8.80 16.06 33.56
CA ARG A 100 -7.60 15.23 33.59
C ARG A 100 -7.53 14.27 32.40
N ALA A 101 -8.65 13.77 31.93
CA ALA A 101 -8.71 12.91 30.75
C ALA A 101 -8.26 13.63 29.45
N LEU A 102 -8.25 14.96 29.43
CA LEU A 102 -7.76 15.77 28.30
C LEU A 102 -6.25 16.07 28.38
N GLY A 103 -5.61 15.83 29.55
CA GLY A 103 -4.19 16.08 29.79
C GLY A 103 -3.33 14.83 29.62
N ASP A 104 -2.20 14.82 30.34
CA ASP A 104 -1.31 13.66 30.36
C ASP A 104 -1.94 12.52 31.21
N MET A 105 -2.37 11.47 30.52
CA MET A 105 -3.06 10.33 31.12
C MET A 105 -2.07 9.32 31.72
N GLY A 106 -1.54 9.65 32.89
CA GLY A 106 -0.79 8.67 33.67
C GLY A 106 -1.65 7.47 34.13
N PRO A 107 -1.02 6.37 34.60
CA PRO A 107 -1.73 5.13 34.96
C PRO A 107 -2.88 5.31 35.97
N GLN A 108 -2.74 6.25 36.90
CA GLN A 108 -3.77 6.56 37.91
C GLN A 108 -5.00 7.23 37.30
N ALA A 109 -4.82 8.13 36.32
CA ALA A 109 -5.92 8.78 35.61
C ALA A 109 -6.67 7.76 34.75
N LEU A 110 -5.94 6.87 34.04
CA LEU A 110 -6.53 5.78 33.25
C LEU A 110 -7.41 4.86 34.10
N ASP A 111 -6.94 4.46 35.29
CA ASP A 111 -7.70 3.60 36.22
C ASP A 111 -8.93 4.32 36.79
N ALA A 112 -8.82 5.62 37.07
CA ALA A 112 -9.96 6.42 37.53
C ALA A 112 -11.07 6.55 36.46
N VAL A 113 -10.67 6.78 35.19
CA VAL A 113 -11.59 6.79 34.04
C VAL A 113 -12.25 5.42 33.86
N ALA A 114 -11.49 4.33 33.90
CA ALA A 114 -12.02 2.99 33.76
C ALA A 114 -13.02 2.64 34.89
N ARG A 115 -12.74 3.09 36.12
CA ARG A 115 -13.68 2.94 37.25
C ARG A 115 -14.96 3.73 37.08
N ALA A 116 -14.87 5.01 36.73
CA ALA A 116 -16.04 5.87 36.57
C ALA A 116 -16.98 5.37 35.46
N LEU A 117 -16.44 4.91 34.33
CA LEU A 117 -17.21 4.39 33.20
C LEU A 117 -17.65 2.93 33.39
N GLY A 118 -16.85 2.11 34.07
CA GLY A 118 -17.11 0.68 34.27
C GLY A 118 -17.91 0.33 35.52
N SER A 119 -18.35 1.30 36.34
CA SER A 119 -19.05 1.06 37.59
C SER A 119 -20.48 1.66 37.57
N GLY A 120 -21.38 1.09 36.82
CA GLY A 120 -22.76 1.53 36.76
C GLY A 120 -23.76 0.37 36.79
N ASN A 121 -25.00 0.62 37.14
CA ASN A 121 -26.08 -0.34 36.95
C ASN A 121 -26.39 -0.42 35.47
N ARG A 122 -26.30 -1.60 34.85
CA ARG A 122 -26.62 -1.89 33.42
C ARG A 122 -26.36 -0.73 32.48
N ARG A 123 -25.09 -0.54 32.09
CA ARG A 123 -24.65 0.57 31.23
C ARG A 123 -24.16 0.05 29.89
N LEU A 124 -24.50 0.76 28.81
CA LEU A 124 -23.87 0.59 27.50
C LEU A 124 -23.05 1.84 27.17
N LEU A 125 -21.75 1.64 26.90
CA LEU A 125 -20.88 2.66 26.31
C LEU A 125 -20.80 2.42 24.80
N VAL A 126 -21.03 3.46 24.00
CA VAL A 126 -20.88 3.42 22.54
C VAL A 126 -19.85 4.44 22.12
N ILE A 127 -18.78 3.97 21.47
CA ILE A 127 -17.69 4.82 20.99
C ILE A 127 -17.53 4.57 19.49
N ASP A 128 -17.95 5.54 18.70
CA ASP A 128 -17.88 5.46 17.24
C ASP A 128 -16.51 5.96 16.75
N ASP A 129 -15.95 5.27 15.70
CA ASP A 129 -14.70 5.58 15.01
C ASP A 129 -13.49 5.80 15.97
N ILE A 130 -13.28 4.89 16.94
CA ILE A 130 -12.25 5.00 17.99
C ILE A 130 -10.83 5.14 17.45
N ASP A 131 -10.56 4.65 16.25
CA ASP A 131 -9.28 4.74 15.55
C ASP A 131 -8.85 6.21 15.32
N TYR A 132 -9.78 7.16 15.19
CA TYR A 132 -9.43 8.59 15.15
C TYR A 132 -8.90 9.13 16.49
N GLY A 133 -9.11 8.42 17.59
CA GLY A 133 -8.58 8.76 18.90
C GLY A 133 -7.12 8.37 19.13
N GLY A 134 -6.50 7.61 18.22
CA GLY A 134 -5.12 7.20 18.30
C GLY A 134 -4.78 6.28 19.49
N ALA A 135 -3.48 6.14 19.79
CA ALA A 135 -2.98 5.20 20.79
C ALA A 135 -3.53 5.47 22.21
N ALA A 136 -3.69 6.74 22.59
CA ALA A 136 -4.18 7.12 23.90
C ALA A 136 -5.64 6.64 24.12
N ALA A 137 -6.51 6.78 23.10
CA ALA A 137 -7.88 6.29 23.19
C ALA A 137 -7.94 4.76 23.29
N LEU A 138 -7.06 4.04 22.60
CA LEU A 138 -6.98 2.58 22.66
C LEU A 138 -6.46 2.08 24.02
N GLN A 139 -5.54 2.80 24.66
CA GLN A 139 -5.09 2.48 26.02
C GLN A 139 -6.24 2.57 27.04
N VAL A 140 -7.05 3.63 26.97
CA VAL A 140 -8.26 3.75 27.82
C VAL A 140 -9.22 2.61 27.55
N LEU A 141 -9.44 2.26 26.27
CA LEU A 141 -10.32 1.15 25.91
C LEU A 141 -9.86 -0.18 26.53
N GLN A 142 -8.55 -0.46 26.53
CA GLN A 142 -8.01 -1.67 27.17
C GLN A 142 -8.33 -1.73 28.67
N MET A 143 -8.18 -0.62 29.39
CA MET A 143 -8.50 -0.52 30.81
C MET A 143 -10.00 -0.69 31.07
N VAL A 144 -10.85 -0.01 30.27
CA VAL A 144 -12.31 -0.13 30.35
C VAL A 144 -12.75 -1.58 30.05
N THR A 145 -12.10 -2.26 29.09
CA THR A 145 -12.39 -3.66 28.75
C THR A 145 -12.20 -4.59 29.94
N ALA A 146 -11.07 -4.47 30.64
CA ALA A 146 -10.78 -5.28 31.82
C ALA A 146 -11.84 -5.09 32.92
N ARG A 147 -12.32 -3.86 33.09
CA ARG A 147 -13.33 -3.52 34.09
C ARG A 147 -14.74 -3.98 33.69
N ALA A 148 -15.11 -3.80 32.43
CA ALA A 148 -16.40 -4.19 31.89
C ALA A 148 -16.66 -5.70 32.06
N ALA A 149 -15.61 -6.53 31.93
CA ALA A 149 -15.72 -7.98 32.04
C ALA A 149 -16.28 -8.50 33.39
N VAL A 150 -16.13 -7.71 34.46
CA VAL A 150 -16.57 -8.06 35.84
C VAL A 150 -17.66 -7.14 36.37
N THR A 151 -18.36 -6.43 35.52
CA THR A 151 -19.44 -5.48 35.87
C THR A 151 -20.62 -5.61 34.90
N SER A 152 -21.71 -4.90 35.18
CA SER A 152 -22.88 -4.80 34.29
C SER A 152 -22.69 -3.78 33.16
N THR A 153 -21.45 -3.55 32.71
CA THR A 153 -21.13 -2.59 31.66
C THR A 153 -20.87 -3.32 30.35
N ALA A 154 -21.63 -2.99 29.32
CA ALA A 154 -21.37 -3.37 27.93
C ALA A 154 -20.67 -2.22 27.20
N VAL A 155 -19.79 -2.54 26.26
CA VAL A 155 -19.10 -1.54 25.43
C VAL A 155 -19.21 -1.96 23.97
N VAL A 156 -19.63 -1.06 23.12
CA VAL A 156 -19.61 -1.21 21.66
C VAL A 156 -18.68 -0.14 21.10
N VAL A 157 -17.64 -0.55 20.42
CA VAL A 157 -16.73 0.37 19.73
C VAL A 157 -16.73 0.10 18.25
N THR A 158 -16.61 1.14 17.42
CA THR A 158 -16.43 0.98 15.98
C THR A 158 -15.08 1.49 15.53
N SER A 159 -14.54 0.87 14.46
CA SER A 159 -13.24 1.23 13.87
C SER A 159 -13.16 0.75 12.42
N VAL A 160 -12.23 1.31 11.64
CA VAL A 160 -11.94 0.80 10.28
C VAL A 160 -11.22 -0.54 10.37
N LEU A 161 -10.21 -0.63 11.23
CA LEU A 161 -9.41 -1.84 11.45
C LEU A 161 -9.73 -2.48 12.80
N PRO A 162 -9.51 -3.80 12.96
CA PRO A 162 -9.65 -4.47 14.23
C PRO A 162 -8.80 -3.81 15.33
N VAL A 163 -9.39 -3.57 16.50
CA VAL A 163 -8.72 -2.92 17.63
C VAL A 163 -8.04 -3.89 18.59
N GLY A 164 -8.26 -5.21 18.43
CA GLY A 164 -7.59 -6.24 19.21
C GLY A 164 -8.07 -6.37 20.66
N VAL A 165 -9.28 -5.92 20.98
CA VAL A 165 -9.85 -6.01 22.33
C VAL A 165 -11.29 -6.55 22.30
N GLY A 166 -11.65 -7.37 23.30
CA GLY A 166 -12.99 -7.91 23.42
C GLY A 166 -13.36 -8.93 22.33
N THR A 167 -14.64 -8.97 21.98
CA THR A 167 -15.14 -9.79 20.88
C THR A 167 -15.08 -8.98 19.59
N GLU A 168 -14.32 -9.44 18.61
CA GLU A 168 -14.20 -8.79 17.31
C GLU A 168 -15.34 -9.20 16.37
N LEU A 169 -16.02 -8.23 15.79
CA LEU A 169 -17.08 -8.39 14.80
C LEU A 169 -16.72 -7.60 13.54
N ARG A 170 -16.37 -8.30 12.46
CA ARG A 170 -16.02 -7.65 11.20
C ARG A 170 -17.23 -7.55 10.29
N LEU A 171 -17.61 -6.31 9.91
CA LEU A 171 -18.68 -6.05 8.94
C LEU A 171 -18.14 -6.13 7.51
N GLY A 172 -18.72 -7.03 6.73
CA GLY A 172 -18.56 -7.08 5.28
C GLY A 172 -19.75 -6.46 4.54
N GLY A 173 -19.78 -6.64 3.21
CA GLY A 173 -20.94 -6.31 2.38
C GLY A 173 -22.16 -7.20 2.71
N LEU A 174 -23.34 -6.67 2.45
CA LEU A 174 -24.60 -7.41 2.49
C LEU A 174 -24.72 -8.31 1.25
N SER A 175 -25.44 -9.43 1.37
CA SER A 175 -25.87 -10.18 0.20
C SER A 175 -26.84 -9.35 -0.66
N GLU A 176 -27.05 -9.75 -1.90
CA GLU A 176 -27.98 -9.04 -2.81
C GLU A 176 -29.40 -9.02 -2.24
N ASP A 177 -29.85 -10.11 -1.62
CA ASP A 177 -31.18 -10.20 -0.98
C ASP A 177 -31.30 -9.29 0.26
N GLU A 178 -30.24 -9.22 1.06
CA GLU A 178 -30.20 -8.31 2.21
C GLU A 178 -30.18 -6.85 1.75
N LEU A 179 -29.45 -6.53 0.67
CA LEU A 179 -29.43 -5.20 0.09
C LEU A 179 -30.81 -4.80 -0.48
N ALA A 180 -31.60 -5.74 -0.98
CA ALA A 180 -32.97 -5.48 -1.41
C ALA A 180 -33.84 -4.91 -0.28
N THR A 181 -33.57 -5.24 0.98
CA THR A 181 -34.28 -4.68 2.13
C THR A 181 -33.85 -3.24 2.45
N VAL A 182 -32.62 -2.85 2.05
CA VAL A 182 -32.08 -1.49 2.19
C VAL A 182 -32.53 -0.57 1.06
N LEU A 183 -32.72 -1.14 -0.15
CA LEU A 183 -33.11 -0.43 -1.38
C LEU A 183 -34.38 -1.02 -2.00
N PRO A 184 -35.54 -0.93 -1.35
CA PRO A 184 -36.75 -1.66 -1.74
C PRO A 184 -37.38 -1.18 -3.06
N GLY A 185 -37.04 0.02 -3.54
CA GLY A 185 -37.61 0.59 -4.77
C GLY A 185 -36.75 0.40 -6.04
N LEU A 186 -35.61 -0.29 -5.94
CA LEU A 186 -34.69 -0.41 -7.07
C LEU A 186 -35.04 -1.63 -7.92
N GLU A 187 -35.12 -1.44 -9.26
CA GLU A 187 -35.34 -2.53 -10.20
C GLU A 187 -34.24 -3.60 -10.11
N LEU A 188 -34.57 -4.86 -10.47
CA LEU A 188 -33.70 -6.00 -10.29
C LEU A 188 -32.32 -5.80 -10.93
N GLN A 189 -32.26 -5.34 -12.18
CA GLN A 189 -30.98 -5.12 -12.88
C GLN A 189 -30.15 -3.99 -12.27
N ALA A 190 -30.81 -2.88 -11.91
CA ALA A 190 -30.16 -1.77 -11.25
C ALA A 190 -29.66 -2.17 -9.85
N ARG A 191 -30.43 -2.96 -9.10
CA ARG A 191 -30.03 -3.49 -7.81
C ARG A 191 -28.83 -4.43 -7.92
N HIS A 192 -28.82 -5.34 -8.89
CA HIS A 192 -27.68 -6.21 -9.14
C HIS A 192 -26.42 -5.40 -9.49
N ALA A 193 -26.54 -4.38 -10.34
CA ALA A 193 -25.46 -3.48 -10.69
C ALA A 193 -24.93 -2.70 -9.48
N VAL A 194 -25.83 -2.16 -8.65
CA VAL A 194 -25.47 -1.45 -7.40
C VAL A 194 -24.80 -2.39 -6.41
N TRP A 195 -25.31 -3.62 -6.25
CA TRP A 195 -24.72 -4.63 -5.37
C TRP A 195 -23.29 -4.98 -5.79
N LEU A 196 -23.04 -5.22 -7.08
CA LEU A 196 -21.70 -5.47 -7.61
C LEU A 196 -20.78 -4.27 -7.39
N ALA A 197 -21.23 -3.07 -7.77
CA ALA A 197 -20.43 -1.84 -7.70
C ALA A 197 -20.11 -1.39 -6.27
N SER A 198 -20.97 -1.72 -5.30
CA SER A 198 -20.77 -1.38 -3.89
C SER A 198 -20.05 -2.45 -3.08
N GLY A 199 -19.79 -3.63 -3.66
CA GLY A 199 -19.35 -4.80 -2.89
C GLY A 199 -20.34 -5.19 -1.78
N GLY A 200 -21.62 -4.83 -1.94
CA GLY A 200 -22.67 -5.02 -0.92
C GLY A 200 -22.57 -4.06 0.27
N LEU A 201 -21.70 -3.05 0.26
CA LEU A 201 -21.59 -2.07 1.34
C LEU A 201 -22.81 -1.13 1.33
N PRO A 202 -23.66 -1.13 2.38
CA PRO A 202 -24.95 -0.47 2.33
C PRO A 202 -24.88 1.04 2.13
N GLY A 203 -23.93 1.73 2.74
CA GLY A 203 -23.75 3.18 2.56
C GLY A 203 -23.30 3.55 1.13
N VAL A 204 -22.39 2.75 0.54
CA VAL A 204 -21.97 2.93 -0.86
C VAL A 204 -23.13 2.63 -1.80
N ALA A 205 -23.87 1.56 -1.55
CA ALA A 205 -25.03 1.18 -2.36
C ALA A 205 -26.12 2.24 -2.38
N GLN A 206 -26.40 2.88 -1.23
CA GLN A 206 -27.35 3.99 -1.15
C GLN A 206 -26.90 5.20 -1.96
N SER A 207 -25.60 5.56 -1.90
CA SER A 207 -25.06 6.65 -2.71
C SER A 207 -25.18 6.35 -4.22
N LEU A 208 -24.77 5.16 -4.65
CA LEU A 208 -24.86 4.75 -6.05
C LEU A 208 -26.31 4.69 -6.56
N ALA A 209 -27.25 4.23 -5.73
CA ALA A 209 -28.66 4.21 -6.07
C ALA A 209 -29.24 5.62 -6.22
N ALA A 210 -28.84 6.56 -5.35
CA ALA A 210 -29.22 7.96 -5.43
C ALA A 210 -28.66 8.62 -6.71
N ASP A 211 -27.40 8.37 -7.05
CA ASP A 211 -26.76 8.85 -8.30
C ASP A 211 -27.45 8.29 -9.55
N LEU A 212 -27.86 7.01 -9.52
CA LEU A 212 -28.66 6.41 -10.58
C LEU A 212 -30.02 7.11 -10.76
N ALA A 213 -30.69 7.43 -9.66
CA ALA A 213 -32.00 8.08 -9.69
C ALA A 213 -31.92 9.56 -10.12
N ALA A 214 -30.86 10.26 -9.75
CA ALA A 214 -30.66 11.68 -10.07
C ALA A 214 -30.25 11.95 -11.52
N SER A 215 -29.75 10.94 -12.23
CA SER A 215 -29.23 11.10 -13.59
C SER A 215 -30.34 11.05 -14.64
N ALA A 216 -30.32 12.01 -15.57
CA ALA A 216 -31.15 12.04 -16.77
C ALA A 216 -30.68 11.08 -17.87
N ASP A 217 -29.53 10.43 -17.70
CA ASP A 217 -28.95 9.51 -18.68
C ASP A 217 -29.74 8.20 -18.70
N GLN A 218 -30.24 7.82 -19.89
CA GLN A 218 -31.02 6.59 -20.14
C GLN A 218 -30.13 5.37 -20.44
N ALA A 219 -28.78 5.49 -20.30
CA ALA A 219 -27.87 4.38 -20.50
C ALA A 219 -28.22 3.21 -19.55
N HIS A 220 -28.00 2.00 -20.04
CA HIS A 220 -28.24 0.78 -19.25
C HIS A 220 -27.53 0.85 -17.87
N PRO A 221 -28.20 0.59 -16.75
CA PRO A 221 -27.63 0.77 -15.40
C PRO A 221 -26.28 0.07 -15.18
N LEU A 222 -26.09 -1.15 -15.76
CA LEU A 222 -24.82 -1.88 -15.71
C LEU A 222 -23.69 -1.07 -16.35
N VAL A 223 -23.91 -0.52 -17.55
CA VAL A 223 -22.89 0.25 -18.31
C VAL A 223 -22.53 1.52 -17.54
N ARG A 224 -23.55 2.23 -17.06
CA ARG A 224 -23.33 3.49 -16.34
C ARG A 224 -22.52 3.29 -15.07
N LEU A 225 -22.93 2.36 -14.21
CA LEU A 225 -22.19 2.05 -12.98
C LEU A 225 -20.80 1.48 -13.26
N ALA A 226 -20.68 0.61 -14.25
CA ALA A 226 -19.37 0.09 -14.66
C ALA A 226 -18.40 1.20 -15.09
N LEU A 227 -18.88 2.32 -15.64
CA LEU A 227 -18.04 3.47 -16.03
C LEU A 227 -17.82 4.50 -14.92
N THR A 228 -18.71 4.61 -13.92
CA THR A 228 -18.70 5.71 -12.96
C THR A 228 -18.47 5.30 -11.50
N ALA A 229 -18.83 4.06 -11.12
CA ALA A 229 -18.68 3.62 -9.73
C ALA A 229 -17.19 3.62 -9.29
N PRO A 230 -16.85 4.15 -8.11
CA PRO A 230 -15.49 4.06 -7.61
C PRO A 230 -15.14 2.61 -7.25
N SER A 231 -13.87 2.22 -7.44
CA SER A 231 -13.38 0.95 -6.92
C SER A 231 -13.44 0.93 -5.39
N GLN A 232 -13.85 -0.20 -4.83
CA GLN A 232 -13.89 -0.42 -3.38
C GLN A 232 -12.63 -1.16 -2.87
N ALA A 233 -11.73 -1.51 -3.77
CA ALA A 233 -10.47 -2.16 -3.43
C ALA A 233 -9.44 -1.15 -2.91
N ASP A 234 -8.63 -1.59 -1.96
CA ASP A 234 -7.42 -0.86 -1.58
C ASP A 234 -6.40 -0.87 -2.72
N PHE A 235 -5.40 0.02 -2.64
CA PHE A 235 -4.38 0.12 -3.67
C PHE A 235 -3.69 -1.22 -3.95
N LEU A 236 -3.70 -1.67 -5.20
CA LEU A 236 -3.18 -2.95 -5.69
C LEU A 236 -3.91 -4.19 -5.12
N ASP A 237 -5.12 -4.03 -4.65
CA ASP A 237 -6.07 -5.11 -4.43
C ASP A 237 -7.07 -5.17 -5.60
N ILE A 238 -7.90 -6.20 -5.65
CA ILE A 238 -8.86 -6.40 -6.73
C ILE A 238 -10.30 -6.22 -6.25
N ASP A 239 -11.01 -5.30 -6.86
CA ASP A 239 -12.47 -5.20 -6.70
C ASP A 239 -13.17 -6.23 -7.61
N THR A 240 -13.35 -7.43 -7.08
CA THR A 240 -13.98 -8.53 -7.83
C THR A 240 -15.42 -8.22 -8.24
N GLY A 241 -16.13 -7.40 -7.47
CA GLY A 241 -17.48 -6.95 -7.78
C GLY A 241 -17.49 -6.03 -8.99
N LEU A 242 -16.62 -5.03 -8.99
CA LEU A 242 -16.49 -4.08 -10.11
C LEU A 242 -15.95 -4.77 -11.37
N VAL A 243 -14.99 -5.68 -11.25
CA VAL A 243 -14.51 -6.49 -12.39
C VAL A 243 -15.66 -7.26 -13.02
N ARG A 244 -16.49 -7.94 -12.22
CA ARG A 244 -17.65 -8.67 -12.72
C ARG A 244 -18.70 -7.74 -13.36
N LEU A 245 -18.94 -6.58 -12.77
CA LEU A 245 -19.82 -5.56 -13.32
C LEU A 245 -19.33 -5.08 -14.69
N LEU A 246 -18.03 -4.82 -14.85
CA LEU A 246 -17.41 -4.42 -16.10
C LEU A 246 -17.53 -5.51 -17.18
N GLU A 247 -17.33 -6.78 -16.82
CA GLU A 247 -17.50 -7.92 -17.72
C GLU A 247 -18.95 -8.05 -18.22
N LEU A 248 -19.92 -7.89 -17.33
CA LEU A 248 -21.35 -7.89 -17.70
C LEU A 248 -21.71 -6.69 -18.57
N ALA A 249 -21.22 -5.50 -18.23
CA ALA A 249 -21.47 -4.28 -18.98
C ALA A 249 -20.93 -4.32 -20.42
N LEU A 250 -19.80 -5.01 -20.65
CA LEU A 250 -19.23 -5.19 -21.99
C LEU A 250 -20.21 -5.86 -22.96
N SER A 251 -21.05 -6.79 -22.49
CA SER A 251 -22.08 -7.43 -23.32
C SER A 251 -23.27 -6.51 -23.66
N GLN A 252 -23.39 -5.39 -22.93
CA GLN A 252 -24.45 -4.40 -23.05
C GLN A 252 -23.95 -3.06 -23.63
N ALA A 253 -22.70 -3.01 -24.09
CA ALA A 253 -22.11 -1.78 -24.65
C ALA A 253 -22.87 -1.36 -25.91
N PRO A 254 -23.46 -0.15 -25.95
CA PRO A 254 -24.32 0.28 -27.09
C PRO A 254 -23.50 0.65 -28.34
N ASP A 255 -22.23 1.01 -28.17
CA ASP A 255 -21.35 1.50 -29.22
C ASP A 255 -19.86 1.23 -28.90
N ASP A 256 -19.00 1.44 -29.89
CA ASP A 256 -17.56 1.20 -29.79
C ASP A 256 -16.87 2.18 -28.83
N SER A 257 -17.39 3.39 -28.64
CA SER A 257 -16.87 4.37 -27.67
C SER A 257 -17.03 3.85 -26.23
N THR A 258 -18.23 3.43 -25.91
CA THR A 258 -18.55 2.81 -24.61
C THR A 258 -17.75 1.53 -24.39
N LYS A 259 -17.65 0.69 -25.43
CA LYS A 259 -16.86 -0.55 -25.37
C LYS A 259 -15.38 -0.28 -25.11
N ALA A 260 -14.78 0.70 -25.80
CA ALA A 260 -13.38 1.09 -25.57
C ALA A 260 -13.15 1.53 -24.12
N ARG A 261 -14.03 2.35 -23.56
CA ARG A 261 -13.93 2.84 -22.17
C ARG A 261 -14.11 1.71 -21.15
N LEU A 262 -15.04 0.78 -21.36
CA LEU A 262 -15.24 -0.39 -20.51
C LEU A 262 -14.01 -1.32 -20.52
N LEU A 263 -13.44 -1.60 -21.70
CA LEU A 263 -12.22 -2.41 -21.84
C LEU A 263 -11.04 -1.77 -21.13
N ALA A 264 -10.86 -0.45 -21.30
CA ALA A 264 -9.79 0.30 -20.64
C ALA A 264 -9.91 0.22 -19.12
N ARG A 265 -11.12 0.44 -18.61
CA ARG A 265 -11.38 0.37 -17.18
C ARG A 265 -11.21 -1.04 -16.63
N LEU A 266 -11.68 -2.07 -17.32
CA LEU A 266 -11.46 -3.45 -16.91
C LEU A 266 -9.97 -3.80 -16.83
N ALA A 267 -9.19 -3.36 -17.81
CA ALA A 267 -7.74 -3.54 -17.79
C ALA A 267 -7.08 -2.84 -16.58
N HIS A 268 -7.57 -1.66 -16.21
CA HIS A 268 -7.10 -0.93 -15.01
C HIS A 268 -7.45 -1.68 -13.72
N GLU A 269 -8.71 -2.09 -13.54
CA GLU A 269 -9.17 -2.75 -12.30
C GLU A 269 -8.49 -4.12 -12.07
N LEU A 270 -8.04 -4.78 -13.13
CA LEU A 270 -7.27 -6.02 -13.04
C LEU A 270 -5.81 -5.82 -12.60
N LEU A 271 -5.36 -4.58 -12.30
CA LEU A 271 -3.98 -4.33 -11.85
C LEU A 271 -3.64 -5.03 -10.53
N GLY A 272 -4.62 -5.20 -9.65
CA GLY A 272 -4.47 -5.92 -8.39
C GLY A 272 -4.24 -7.42 -8.55
N ASP A 273 -4.65 -8.02 -9.68
CA ASP A 273 -4.43 -9.42 -9.99
C ASP A 273 -3.08 -9.63 -10.68
N SER A 274 -2.08 -10.10 -9.92
CA SER A 274 -0.74 -10.37 -10.43
C SER A 274 -0.70 -11.45 -11.52
N SER A 275 -1.74 -12.31 -11.62
CA SER A 275 -1.86 -13.35 -12.64
C SER A 275 -2.47 -12.84 -13.96
N ALA A 276 -3.13 -11.67 -13.94
CA ALA A 276 -3.86 -11.12 -15.07
C ALA A 276 -2.98 -10.30 -16.05
N GLY A 277 -1.66 -10.31 -15.95
CA GLY A 277 -0.77 -9.45 -16.73
C GLY A 277 -0.96 -9.54 -18.25
N GLN A 278 -1.14 -10.75 -18.81
CA GLN A 278 -1.42 -10.92 -20.24
C GLN A 278 -2.81 -10.39 -20.60
N ARG A 279 -3.84 -10.75 -19.82
CA ARG A 279 -5.21 -10.29 -20.03
C ARG A 279 -5.31 -8.77 -19.99
N ARG A 280 -4.63 -8.11 -19.03
CA ARG A 280 -4.59 -6.64 -18.95
C ARG A 280 -4.05 -6.01 -20.23
N ARG A 281 -2.94 -6.54 -20.76
CA ARG A 281 -2.36 -6.04 -22.04
C ARG A 281 -3.34 -6.21 -23.19
N GLU A 282 -3.93 -7.38 -23.36
CA GLU A 282 -4.88 -7.66 -24.44
C GLU A 282 -6.08 -6.71 -24.40
N LEU A 283 -6.66 -6.48 -23.21
CA LEU A 283 -7.77 -5.55 -23.02
C LEU A 283 -7.36 -4.09 -23.32
N ALA A 284 -6.21 -3.67 -22.84
CA ALA A 284 -5.68 -2.33 -23.08
C ALA A 284 -5.34 -2.09 -24.55
N ASP A 285 -4.83 -3.09 -25.28
CA ASP A 285 -4.54 -2.99 -26.71
C ASP A 285 -5.82 -2.95 -27.55
N GLN A 286 -6.82 -3.77 -27.22
CA GLN A 286 -8.15 -3.73 -27.87
C GLN A 286 -8.84 -2.38 -27.65
N SER A 287 -8.80 -1.87 -26.42
CA SER A 287 -9.34 -0.56 -26.08
C SER A 287 -8.68 0.56 -26.86
N LEU A 288 -7.35 0.60 -26.90
CA LEU A 288 -6.59 1.62 -27.63
C LEU A 288 -6.88 1.58 -29.15
N LYS A 289 -6.97 0.37 -29.73
CA LYS A 289 -7.32 0.22 -31.14
C LYS A 289 -8.69 0.83 -31.44
N LEU A 290 -9.72 0.47 -30.68
CA LEU A 290 -11.07 1.04 -30.84
C LEU A 290 -11.07 2.56 -30.69
N ALA A 291 -10.39 3.11 -29.68
CA ALA A 291 -10.32 4.55 -29.44
C ALA A 291 -9.64 5.30 -30.61
N ARG A 292 -8.61 4.72 -31.22
CA ARG A 292 -7.94 5.29 -32.40
C ARG A 292 -8.79 5.20 -33.64
N ASP A 293 -9.48 4.08 -33.86
CA ASP A 293 -10.37 3.89 -35.00
C ASP A 293 -11.57 4.86 -34.98
N LEU A 294 -12.04 5.25 -33.77
CA LEU A 294 -13.08 6.25 -33.57
C LEU A 294 -12.66 7.68 -33.92
N GLY A 295 -11.37 8.01 -33.75
CA GLY A 295 -10.87 9.37 -33.97
C GLY A 295 -11.35 10.41 -32.97
N ASP A 296 -12.01 10.01 -31.88
CA ASP A 296 -12.43 10.89 -30.79
C ASP A 296 -11.29 11.09 -29.78
N HIS A 297 -10.72 12.29 -29.75
CA HIS A 297 -9.59 12.65 -28.89
C HIS A 297 -9.92 12.55 -27.40
N ARG A 298 -11.18 12.75 -27.01
CA ARG A 298 -11.62 12.63 -25.61
C ARG A 298 -11.61 11.16 -25.17
N VAL A 299 -12.20 10.30 -25.98
CA VAL A 299 -12.20 8.84 -25.73
C VAL A 299 -10.76 8.32 -25.72
N LEU A 300 -9.95 8.77 -26.68
CA LEU A 300 -8.54 8.38 -26.76
C LEU A 300 -7.77 8.79 -25.50
N ALA A 301 -7.96 10.00 -24.99
CA ALA A 301 -7.32 10.48 -23.77
C ALA A 301 -7.76 9.66 -22.53
N GLU A 302 -9.05 9.31 -22.41
CA GLU A 302 -9.57 8.46 -21.33
C GLU A 302 -8.98 7.04 -21.39
N VAL A 303 -8.88 6.46 -22.57
CA VAL A 303 -8.31 5.13 -22.77
C VAL A 303 -6.81 5.10 -22.48
N LEU A 304 -6.08 6.10 -22.93
CA LEU A 304 -4.64 6.23 -22.65
C LEU A 304 -4.38 6.39 -21.16
N ASP A 305 -5.21 7.15 -20.46
CA ASP A 305 -5.11 7.37 -19.01
C ASP A 305 -5.29 6.05 -18.22
N ALA A 306 -6.31 5.26 -18.54
CA ALA A 306 -6.50 3.94 -17.96
C ALA A 306 -5.34 2.98 -18.31
N ARG A 307 -4.79 3.09 -19.53
CA ARG A 307 -3.66 2.29 -20.01
C ARG A 307 -2.39 2.51 -19.20
N LEU A 308 -2.14 3.71 -18.68
CA LEU A 308 -0.98 3.99 -17.81
C LEU A 308 -0.93 3.03 -16.61
N HIS A 309 -2.07 2.77 -15.98
CA HIS A 309 -2.19 1.84 -14.88
C HIS A 309 -2.23 0.37 -15.37
N ALA A 310 -3.00 0.09 -16.42
CA ALA A 310 -3.11 -1.26 -16.95
C ALA A 310 -1.77 -1.85 -17.38
N LEU A 311 -0.85 -1.03 -17.87
CA LEU A 311 0.50 -1.41 -18.27
C LEU A 311 1.57 -1.09 -17.22
N TRP A 312 1.20 -0.97 -15.96
CA TRP A 312 2.17 -0.71 -14.89
C TRP A 312 2.98 -1.96 -14.51
N ASP A 313 3.46 -2.63 -15.53
CA ASP A 313 4.45 -3.70 -15.46
C ASP A 313 5.83 -3.14 -15.83
N PRO A 314 6.93 -3.72 -15.35
CA PRO A 314 8.27 -3.26 -15.72
C PRO A 314 8.49 -3.27 -17.25
N ALA A 315 7.93 -4.24 -17.97
CA ALA A 315 8.02 -4.32 -19.42
C ALA A 315 7.33 -3.18 -20.17
N GLY A 316 6.32 -2.55 -19.56
CA GLY A 316 5.50 -1.50 -20.19
C GLY A 316 6.05 -0.07 -20.02
N ALA A 317 7.28 0.15 -19.53
CA ALA A 317 7.76 1.49 -19.21
C ALA A 317 7.87 2.42 -20.43
N GLU A 318 8.31 1.91 -21.59
CA GLU A 318 8.38 2.67 -22.84
C GLU A 318 6.97 3.04 -23.35
N ASP A 319 6.05 2.09 -23.32
CA ASP A 319 4.65 2.31 -23.72
C ASP A 319 3.97 3.34 -22.80
N ARG A 320 4.24 3.29 -21.48
CA ARG A 320 3.75 4.29 -20.53
C ARG A 320 4.33 5.67 -20.80
N LEU A 321 5.61 5.77 -21.15
CA LEU A 321 6.23 7.04 -21.51
C LEU A 321 5.58 7.66 -22.77
N ALA A 322 5.32 6.85 -23.78
CA ALA A 322 4.63 7.26 -24.99
C ALA A 322 3.19 7.71 -24.70
N ALA A 323 2.41 6.88 -23.98
CA ALA A 323 1.04 7.18 -23.60
C ALA A 323 0.95 8.46 -22.75
N ALA A 324 1.82 8.61 -21.74
CA ALA A 324 1.85 9.80 -20.89
C ALA A 324 2.15 11.09 -21.71
N SER A 325 3.03 11.01 -22.70
CA SER A 325 3.34 12.14 -23.58
C SER A 325 2.15 12.50 -24.46
N GLU A 326 1.49 11.51 -25.07
CA GLU A 326 0.28 11.71 -25.89
C GLU A 326 -0.89 12.30 -25.06
N ILE A 327 -1.07 11.83 -23.81
CA ILE A 327 -2.08 12.39 -22.89
C ILE A 327 -1.82 13.88 -22.62
N ILE A 328 -0.57 14.26 -22.34
CA ILE A 328 -0.22 15.65 -22.09
C ILE A 328 -0.64 16.54 -23.27
N ASP A 329 -0.35 16.11 -24.51
CA ASP A 329 -0.68 16.86 -25.70
C ASP A 329 -2.20 16.95 -25.94
N LEU A 330 -2.93 15.84 -25.80
CA LEU A 330 -4.39 15.78 -25.94
C LEU A 330 -5.10 16.60 -24.85
N ALA A 331 -4.68 16.47 -23.61
CA ALA A 331 -5.26 17.18 -22.47
C ALA A 331 -5.04 18.68 -22.57
N ARG A 332 -3.86 19.11 -22.99
CA ARG A 332 -3.53 20.52 -23.24
C ARG A 332 -4.41 21.10 -24.35
N ALA A 333 -4.59 20.38 -25.46
CA ALA A 333 -5.45 20.81 -26.55
C ALA A 333 -6.92 20.93 -26.13
N ALA A 334 -7.37 20.07 -25.18
CA ALA A 334 -8.73 20.07 -24.65
C ALA A 334 -8.94 21.01 -23.44
N GLY A 335 -7.89 21.63 -22.90
CA GLY A 335 -7.96 22.42 -21.67
C GLY A 335 -8.21 21.59 -20.40
N ASP A 336 -7.93 20.27 -20.42
CA ASP A 336 -8.09 19.33 -19.29
C ASP A 336 -6.82 19.32 -18.42
N GLY A 337 -6.68 20.34 -17.57
CA GLY A 337 -5.50 20.46 -16.70
C GLY A 337 -5.31 19.30 -15.71
N THR A 338 -6.37 18.61 -15.34
CA THR A 338 -6.26 17.44 -14.43
C THR A 338 -5.60 16.27 -15.14
N ARG A 339 -6.04 15.94 -16.35
CA ARG A 339 -5.44 14.86 -17.14
C ARG A 339 -4.04 15.22 -17.64
N GLU A 340 -3.79 16.51 -17.93
CA GLU A 340 -2.44 16.98 -18.25
C GLU A 340 -1.47 16.73 -17.09
N ARG A 341 -1.82 17.10 -15.84
CA ARG A 341 -1.00 16.81 -14.65
C ARG A 341 -0.80 15.32 -14.42
N HIS A 342 -1.84 14.50 -14.63
CA HIS A 342 -1.72 13.06 -14.52
C HIS A 342 -0.72 12.46 -15.53
N GLY A 343 -0.77 12.92 -16.79
CA GLY A 343 0.21 12.56 -17.81
C GLY A 343 1.64 13.00 -17.42
N MET A 344 1.82 14.21 -16.89
CA MET A 344 3.13 14.70 -16.42
C MET A 344 3.71 13.82 -15.30
N PHE A 345 2.88 13.42 -14.32
CA PHE A 345 3.29 12.52 -13.25
C PHE A 345 3.75 11.15 -13.79
N TRP A 346 2.98 10.53 -14.66
CA TRP A 346 3.33 9.23 -15.24
C TRP A 346 4.53 9.29 -16.18
N ARG A 347 4.72 10.42 -16.87
CA ARG A 347 5.95 10.68 -17.64
C ARG A 347 7.18 10.67 -16.73
N PHE A 348 7.11 11.32 -15.57
CA PHE A 348 8.16 11.28 -14.56
C PHE A 348 8.45 9.84 -14.11
N VAL A 349 7.41 9.06 -13.76
CA VAL A 349 7.55 7.68 -13.30
C VAL A 349 8.24 6.81 -14.35
N ALA A 350 7.77 6.86 -15.60
CA ALA A 350 8.34 6.07 -16.69
C ALA A 350 9.80 6.44 -16.98
N LEU A 351 10.14 7.73 -16.94
CA LEU A 351 11.52 8.20 -17.11
C LEU A 351 12.45 7.73 -15.99
N MET A 352 11.97 7.67 -14.74
CA MET A 352 12.73 7.09 -13.64
C MET A 352 12.99 5.59 -13.85
N GLU A 353 11.96 4.82 -14.20
CA GLU A 353 12.11 3.38 -14.50
C GLU A 353 13.09 3.12 -15.64
N LEU A 354 13.13 3.98 -16.65
CA LEU A 354 14.04 3.92 -17.80
C LEU A 354 15.44 4.48 -17.52
N ALA A 355 15.76 4.81 -16.27
CA ALA A 355 17.03 5.42 -15.86
C ALA A 355 17.35 6.77 -16.55
N ARG A 356 16.34 7.49 -17.06
CA ARG A 356 16.45 8.82 -17.70
C ARG A 356 16.25 9.93 -16.66
N VAL A 357 17.07 9.91 -15.60
CA VAL A 357 16.87 10.70 -14.38
C VAL A 357 16.84 12.22 -14.64
N ALA A 358 17.71 12.76 -15.49
CA ALA A 358 17.71 14.20 -15.79
C ALA A 358 16.40 14.66 -16.46
N GLU A 359 15.85 13.83 -17.35
CA GLU A 359 14.56 14.10 -17.99
C GLU A 359 13.39 13.92 -17.00
N ALA A 360 13.51 12.94 -16.10
CA ALA A 360 12.53 12.74 -15.03
C ALA A 360 12.47 13.96 -14.10
N GLU A 361 13.59 14.54 -13.72
CA GLU A 361 13.63 15.76 -12.91
C GLU A 361 12.95 16.94 -13.60
N SER A 362 13.19 17.11 -14.91
CA SER A 362 12.51 18.14 -15.69
C SER A 362 11.00 17.90 -15.75
N ALA A 363 10.56 16.63 -15.89
CA ALA A 363 9.14 16.27 -15.87
C ALA A 363 8.51 16.51 -14.48
N LEU A 364 9.23 16.19 -13.39
CA LEU A 364 8.77 16.44 -12.03
C LEU A 364 8.63 17.93 -11.74
N ALA A 365 9.59 18.75 -12.18
CA ALA A 365 9.52 20.20 -12.04
C ALA A 365 8.31 20.80 -12.78
N ALA A 366 8.03 20.32 -13.99
CA ALA A 366 6.85 20.71 -14.76
C ALA A 366 5.54 20.29 -14.05
N PHE A 367 5.48 19.07 -13.53
CA PHE A 367 4.34 18.58 -12.76
C PHE A 367 4.10 19.42 -11.51
N HIS A 368 5.16 19.70 -10.73
CA HIS A 368 5.07 20.52 -9.52
C HIS A 368 4.55 21.93 -9.84
N HIS A 369 5.10 22.57 -10.89
CA HIS A 369 4.66 23.90 -11.32
C HIS A 369 3.18 23.90 -11.74
N ALA A 370 2.74 22.93 -12.53
CA ALA A 370 1.34 22.80 -12.95
C ALA A 370 0.40 22.53 -11.76
N ALA A 371 0.82 21.71 -10.78
CA ALA A 371 0.07 21.45 -9.56
C ALA A 371 -0.08 22.72 -8.70
N ALA A 372 1.00 23.51 -8.56
CA ALA A 372 0.98 24.77 -7.83
C ALA A 372 0.06 25.81 -8.50
N ALA A 373 0.14 25.95 -9.82
CA ALA A 373 -0.70 26.86 -10.60
C ALA A 373 -2.20 26.51 -10.49
N ALA A 374 -2.52 25.22 -10.35
CA ALA A 374 -3.90 24.74 -10.20
C ALA A 374 -4.39 24.74 -8.75
N GLY A 375 -3.55 24.99 -7.74
CA GLY A 375 -3.88 24.84 -6.33
C GLY A 375 -4.18 23.39 -5.93
N ASP A 376 -3.65 22.39 -6.65
CA ASP A 376 -3.87 20.98 -6.43
C ASP A 376 -2.99 20.45 -5.28
N GLY A 377 -3.51 20.52 -4.05
CA GLY A 377 -2.77 20.15 -2.85
C GLY A 377 -2.31 18.71 -2.83
N GLN A 378 -3.11 17.77 -3.36
CA GLN A 378 -2.71 16.34 -3.41
C GLN A 378 -1.57 16.13 -4.40
N ALA A 379 -1.63 16.73 -5.57
CA ALA A 379 -0.55 16.68 -6.56
C ALA A 379 0.75 17.30 -6.03
N LEU A 380 0.66 18.39 -5.26
CA LEU A 380 1.82 19.00 -4.60
C LEU A 380 2.47 18.06 -3.58
N VAL A 381 1.69 17.39 -2.73
CA VAL A 381 2.19 16.38 -1.79
C VAL A 381 2.88 15.24 -2.54
N MET A 382 2.29 14.79 -3.65
CA MET A 382 2.89 13.77 -4.50
C MET A 382 4.22 14.22 -5.13
N ALA A 383 4.32 15.46 -5.56
CA ALA A 383 5.58 16.03 -6.08
C ALA A 383 6.65 16.12 -4.99
N THR A 384 6.29 16.63 -3.79
CA THR A 384 7.20 16.74 -2.64
C THR A 384 7.76 15.37 -2.23
N ALA A 385 6.92 14.33 -2.23
CA ALA A 385 7.36 12.95 -1.94
C ALA A 385 8.43 12.47 -2.96
N ARG A 386 8.30 12.82 -4.25
CA ARG A 386 9.31 12.48 -5.28
C ARG A 386 10.58 13.31 -5.16
N HIS A 387 10.48 14.56 -4.72
CA HIS A 387 11.66 15.34 -4.35
C HIS A 387 12.39 14.73 -3.16
N ALA A 388 11.68 14.23 -2.14
CA ALA A 388 12.29 13.51 -1.02
C ALA A 388 13.02 12.22 -1.47
N MET A 389 12.43 11.44 -2.38
CA MET A 389 13.07 10.28 -3.00
C MET A 389 14.34 10.67 -3.77
N LEU A 390 14.30 11.73 -4.59
CA LEU A 390 15.47 12.21 -5.33
C LEU A 390 16.56 12.73 -4.38
N ALA A 391 16.20 13.37 -3.28
CA ALA A 391 17.16 13.79 -2.25
C ALA A 391 17.83 12.57 -1.60
N THR A 392 17.06 11.50 -1.28
CA THR A 392 17.58 10.24 -0.75
C THR A 392 18.50 9.56 -1.77
N LEU A 393 18.10 9.49 -3.04
CA LEU A 393 18.91 8.92 -4.12
C LEU A 393 20.28 9.61 -4.24
N ARG A 394 20.35 10.92 -3.97
CA ARG A 394 21.58 11.72 -4.00
C ARG A 394 22.36 11.70 -2.69
N GLY A 395 21.82 11.06 -1.65
CA GLY A 395 22.43 11.01 -0.31
C GLY A 395 22.26 12.29 0.50
N ARG A 396 21.33 13.18 0.09
CA ARG A 396 20.96 14.40 0.83
C ARG A 396 19.89 14.05 1.88
N PHE A 397 20.28 13.19 2.83
CA PHE A 397 19.34 12.55 3.76
C PHE A 397 18.62 13.55 4.69
N ASP A 398 19.28 14.60 5.14
CA ASP A 398 18.65 15.57 6.04
C ASP A 398 17.60 16.43 5.31
N GLU A 399 17.85 16.78 4.03
CA GLU A 399 16.85 17.40 3.15
C GLU A 399 15.69 16.45 2.91
N ALA A 400 15.96 15.16 2.66
CA ALA A 400 14.91 14.16 2.48
C ALA A 400 14.01 14.05 3.71
N VAL A 401 14.57 14.04 4.93
CA VAL A 401 13.81 14.01 6.18
C VAL A 401 12.91 15.24 6.33
N GLN A 402 13.38 16.42 5.98
CA GLN A 402 12.56 17.65 6.00
C GLN A 402 11.38 17.55 5.03
N LEU A 403 11.65 17.15 3.77
CA LEU A 403 10.60 16.96 2.77
C LEU A 403 9.59 15.88 3.18
N ILE A 404 10.02 14.79 3.83
CA ILE A 404 9.11 13.75 4.35
C ILE A 404 8.21 14.31 5.45
N ALA A 405 8.73 15.17 6.33
CA ALA A 405 7.92 15.84 7.34
C ALA A 405 6.86 16.76 6.72
N GLU A 406 7.19 17.47 5.63
CA GLU A 406 6.24 18.26 4.84
C GLU A 406 5.16 17.37 4.20
N VAL A 407 5.55 16.24 3.57
CA VAL A 407 4.61 15.24 3.03
C VAL A 407 3.64 14.76 4.10
N ALA A 408 4.13 14.46 5.32
CA ALA A 408 3.30 14.01 6.43
C ALA A 408 2.29 15.07 6.90
N ALA A 409 2.72 16.32 7.00
CA ALA A 409 1.89 17.43 7.46
C ALA A 409 0.82 17.81 6.42
N GLU A 410 1.27 18.12 5.19
CA GLU A 410 0.36 18.56 4.13
C GLU A 410 -0.52 17.43 3.61
N GLY A 411 -0.03 16.18 3.55
CA GLY A 411 -0.82 15.02 3.14
C GLY A 411 -2.02 14.80 4.05
N ARG A 412 -1.84 14.91 5.36
CA ARG A 412 -2.95 14.85 6.33
C ARG A 412 -3.93 16.02 6.17
N LYS A 413 -3.40 17.23 5.91
CA LYS A 413 -4.21 18.43 5.75
C LYS A 413 -5.10 18.38 4.50
N VAL A 414 -4.58 17.87 3.38
CA VAL A 414 -5.36 17.74 2.13
C VAL A 414 -6.15 16.42 2.06
N GLY A 415 -6.10 15.59 3.09
CA GLY A 415 -6.85 14.33 3.16
C GLY A 415 -6.35 13.25 2.19
N LEU A 416 -5.05 13.23 1.85
CA LEU A 416 -4.47 12.19 1.01
C LEU A 416 -4.44 10.86 1.77
N ALA A 417 -5.26 9.90 1.34
CA ALA A 417 -5.47 8.63 2.03
C ALA A 417 -4.17 7.83 2.26
N ASP A 418 -3.26 7.86 1.27
CA ASP A 418 -2.00 7.10 1.28
C ASP A 418 -0.83 7.79 2.02
N THR A 419 -1.06 8.90 2.71
CA THR A 419 0.00 9.71 3.34
C THR A 419 0.94 8.87 4.21
N GLU A 420 0.42 8.06 5.12
CA GLU A 420 1.24 7.28 6.05
C GLU A 420 2.06 6.20 5.33
N ARG A 421 1.52 5.62 4.27
CA ARG A 421 2.23 4.65 3.43
C ARG A 421 3.37 5.30 2.64
N LEU A 422 3.13 6.48 2.07
CA LEU A 422 4.16 7.27 1.37
C LEU A 422 5.30 7.63 2.32
N VAL A 423 4.98 8.18 3.48
CA VAL A 423 5.94 8.58 4.52
C VAL A 423 6.74 7.38 5.01
N GLY A 424 6.07 6.28 5.35
CA GLY A 424 6.72 5.06 5.85
C GLY A 424 7.70 4.46 4.84
N SER A 425 7.35 4.43 3.55
CA SER A 425 8.25 3.90 2.51
C SER A 425 9.49 4.80 2.29
N LEU A 426 9.33 6.12 2.33
CA LEU A 426 10.44 7.08 2.21
C LEU A 426 11.41 6.98 3.40
N TYR A 427 10.91 6.91 4.64
CA TYR A 427 11.77 6.66 5.81
C TYR A 427 12.46 5.29 5.74
N GLY A 428 11.76 4.27 5.25
CA GLY A 428 12.33 2.94 5.04
C GLY A 428 13.51 2.95 4.05
N GLU A 429 13.44 3.76 3.00
CA GLU A 429 14.55 3.92 2.04
C GLU A 429 15.75 4.63 2.68
N ILE A 430 15.54 5.68 3.48
CA ILE A 430 16.62 6.33 4.24
C ILE A 430 17.27 5.35 5.21
N ALA A 431 16.46 4.58 5.95
CA ALA A 431 16.95 3.58 6.91
C ALA A 431 17.80 2.50 6.22
N PHE A 432 17.42 2.11 4.99
CA PHE A 432 18.21 1.19 4.16
C PHE A 432 19.65 1.68 3.98
N TYR A 433 19.90 2.97 3.87
CA TYR A 433 21.24 3.53 3.68
C TYR A 433 21.94 3.94 4.98
N ARG A 434 21.23 4.48 5.97
CA ARG A 434 21.84 5.06 7.20
C ARG A 434 21.93 4.07 8.35
N ASP A 435 20.83 3.45 8.73
CA ASP A 435 20.76 2.56 9.89
C ASP A 435 19.72 1.44 9.70
N PRO A 436 20.10 0.35 9.02
CA PRO A 436 19.18 -0.76 8.82
C PRO A 436 18.85 -1.52 10.11
N ALA A 437 19.68 -1.45 11.14
CA ALA A 437 19.36 -2.09 12.41
C ALA A 437 18.14 -1.45 13.08
N ALA A 438 17.93 -0.14 12.89
CA ALA A 438 16.74 0.57 13.33
C ALA A 438 15.46 0.12 12.59
N ALA A 439 15.57 -0.53 11.43
CA ALA A 439 14.42 -1.03 10.69
C ALA A 439 13.90 -2.38 11.23
N ALA A 440 14.66 -3.13 12.03
CA ALA A 440 14.28 -4.45 12.52
C ALA A 440 12.98 -4.46 13.35
N PRO A 441 12.73 -3.54 14.29
CA PRO A 441 11.46 -3.48 15.01
C PRO A 441 10.26 -3.21 14.10
N TYR A 442 10.45 -2.36 13.07
CA TYR A 442 9.42 -2.11 12.07
C TYR A 442 9.13 -3.35 11.24
N ALA A 443 10.15 -4.14 10.88
CA ALA A 443 9.97 -5.39 10.16
C ALA A 443 9.03 -6.34 10.91
N ASP A 444 9.15 -6.48 12.23
CA ASP A 444 8.30 -7.36 13.03
C ASP A 444 6.85 -6.85 13.10
N GLN A 445 6.64 -5.54 13.26
CA GLN A 445 5.31 -4.94 13.23
C GLN A 445 4.66 -5.10 11.86
N MET A 446 5.41 -4.81 10.80
CA MET A 446 4.94 -4.92 9.42
C MET A 446 4.67 -6.37 9.01
N ARG A 447 5.41 -7.35 9.54
CA ARG A 447 5.17 -8.78 9.30
C ARG A 447 3.78 -9.21 9.75
N ALA A 448 3.32 -8.76 10.92
CA ALA A 448 1.99 -9.05 11.41
C ALA A 448 0.90 -8.40 10.54
N LEU A 449 1.14 -7.20 10.05
CA LEU A 449 0.23 -6.47 9.14
C LEU A 449 0.22 -7.12 7.75
N ALA A 450 1.38 -7.40 7.18
CA ALA A 450 1.51 -7.99 5.84
C ALA A 450 0.77 -9.32 5.68
N ARG A 451 0.72 -10.14 6.74
CA ARG A 451 -0.04 -11.41 6.74
C ARG A 451 -1.56 -11.23 6.66
N ARG A 452 -2.06 -10.03 6.95
CA ARG A 452 -3.49 -9.68 6.92
C ARG A 452 -3.89 -8.98 5.62
N LEU A 453 -2.90 -8.43 4.89
CA LEU A 453 -3.11 -7.73 3.63
C LEU A 453 -3.01 -8.72 2.46
N PRO A 454 -3.93 -8.69 1.49
CA PRO A 454 -3.80 -9.48 0.29
C PRO A 454 -2.60 -9.03 -0.55
N GLY A 455 -2.03 -9.95 -1.35
CA GLY A 455 -1.16 -9.62 -2.47
C GLY A 455 0.32 -9.38 -2.19
N HIS A 456 0.90 -9.85 -1.08
CA HIS A 456 2.37 -9.84 -0.84
C HIS A 456 3.04 -8.46 -1.03
N PHE A 457 2.41 -7.41 -0.50
CA PHE A 457 2.79 -6.04 -0.77
C PHE A 457 4.11 -5.63 -0.10
N MET A 458 4.41 -6.13 1.09
CA MET A 458 5.47 -5.62 1.95
C MET A 458 6.59 -6.62 2.25
N GLU A 459 6.36 -7.88 1.94
CA GLU A 459 7.20 -8.97 2.43
C GLU A 459 8.63 -8.93 1.88
N ALA A 460 8.81 -8.54 0.62
CA ALA A 460 10.16 -8.38 0.07
C ALA A 460 10.95 -7.29 0.82
N THR A 461 10.29 -6.19 1.19
CA THR A 461 10.88 -5.12 2.01
C THR A 461 11.20 -5.60 3.42
N ILE A 462 10.27 -6.32 4.04
CA ILE A 462 10.45 -6.92 5.38
C ILE A 462 11.65 -7.89 5.37
N ALA A 463 11.72 -8.78 4.37
CA ALA A 463 12.83 -9.71 4.21
C ALA A 463 14.18 -8.98 4.08
N ALA A 464 14.22 -7.89 3.30
CA ALA A 464 15.43 -7.08 3.15
C ALA A 464 15.85 -6.40 4.46
N TRP A 465 14.93 -5.83 5.22
CA TRP A 465 15.22 -5.23 6.51
C TRP A 465 15.72 -6.25 7.54
N LEU A 466 15.12 -7.44 7.59
CA LEU A 466 15.58 -8.54 8.45
C LEU A 466 16.99 -8.99 8.07
N ALA A 467 17.27 -9.14 6.77
CA ALA A 467 18.60 -9.53 6.29
C ALA A 467 19.66 -8.48 6.65
N LEU A 468 19.35 -7.20 6.48
CA LEU A 468 20.23 -6.08 6.84
C LEU A 468 20.47 -5.96 8.34
N ALA A 469 19.48 -6.32 9.16
CA ALA A 469 19.61 -6.40 10.62
C ALA A 469 20.33 -7.66 11.11
N GLY A 470 20.85 -8.52 10.20
CA GLY A 470 21.54 -9.77 10.54
C GLY A 470 20.61 -10.93 10.91
N ARG A 471 19.28 -10.77 10.81
CA ARG A 471 18.28 -11.81 11.08
C ARG A 471 18.10 -12.69 9.85
N THR A 472 19.16 -13.39 9.45
CA THR A 472 19.28 -14.09 8.17
C THR A 472 18.25 -15.22 8.00
N GLU A 473 17.96 -15.97 9.06
CA GLU A 473 16.99 -17.09 9.03
C GLU A 473 15.56 -16.57 8.84
N ASP A 474 15.20 -15.51 9.58
CA ASP A 474 13.91 -14.85 9.43
C ASP A 474 13.72 -14.26 8.01
N ALA A 475 14.77 -13.61 7.49
CA ALA A 475 14.77 -13.03 6.16
C ALA A 475 14.59 -14.10 5.08
N ARG A 476 15.24 -15.26 5.24
CA ARG A 476 15.09 -16.39 4.32
C ARG A 476 13.67 -16.95 4.37
N ALA A 477 13.11 -17.15 5.55
CA ALA A 477 11.75 -17.66 5.71
C ALA A 477 10.71 -16.74 5.04
N GLU A 478 10.87 -15.41 5.15
CA GLU A 478 10.01 -14.46 4.43
C GLU A 478 10.24 -14.50 2.92
N MET A 479 11.48 -14.60 2.45
CA MET A 479 11.81 -14.74 1.02
C MET A 479 11.20 -16.01 0.45
N ASP A 480 11.40 -17.18 1.07
CA ASP A 480 10.92 -18.48 0.58
C ASP A 480 9.38 -18.48 0.43
N ARG A 481 8.68 -17.78 1.32
CA ARG A 481 7.23 -17.66 1.30
C ARG A 481 6.71 -16.87 0.10
N VAL A 482 7.40 -15.82 -0.33
CA VAL A 482 6.90 -14.90 -1.36
C VAL A 482 7.61 -15.02 -2.70
N LEU A 483 8.77 -15.66 -2.76
CA LEU A 483 9.56 -15.80 -3.97
C LEU A 483 8.77 -16.39 -5.16
N PRO A 484 7.96 -17.46 -4.99
CA PRO A 484 7.17 -18.01 -6.11
C PRO A 484 6.20 -16.97 -6.70
N ALA A 485 5.52 -16.21 -5.83
CA ALA A 485 4.58 -15.18 -6.26
C ALA A 485 5.29 -14.01 -6.96
N VAL A 486 6.47 -13.60 -6.49
CA VAL A 486 7.27 -12.53 -7.12
C VAL A 486 7.79 -12.97 -8.49
N LEU A 487 8.23 -14.23 -8.64
CA LEU A 487 8.75 -14.74 -9.91
C LEU A 487 7.63 -14.95 -10.95
N ALA A 488 6.46 -15.40 -10.53
CA ALA A 488 5.31 -15.65 -11.41
C ALA A 488 4.44 -14.40 -11.64
N GLY A 489 4.60 -13.37 -10.81
CA GLY A 489 3.72 -12.20 -10.79
C GLY A 489 3.99 -11.20 -11.90
N SER A 490 3.11 -10.21 -11.97
CA SER A 490 3.20 -9.04 -12.82
C SER A 490 2.85 -7.78 -12.00
N GLY A 491 2.94 -6.62 -12.63
CA GLY A 491 2.53 -5.36 -12.02
C GLY A 491 3.67 -4.55 -11.41
N PRO A 492 3.35 -3.43 -10.76
CA PRO A 492 4.31 -2.37 -10.40
C PRO A 492 5.32 -2.77 -9.32
N ARG A 493 5.08 -3.88 -8.62
CA ARG A 493 5.93 -4.34 -7.52
C ARG A 493 6.96 -5.38 -7.94
N GLN A 494 6.76 -6.04 -9.08
CA GLN A 494 7.56 -7.19 -9.49
C GLN A 494 9.06 -6.88 -9.51
N LEU A 495 9.47 -5.84 -10.23
CA LEU A 495 10.89 -5.50 -10.39
C LEU A 495 11.56 -5.13 -9.07
N GLY A 496 10.94 -4.26 -8.29
CA GLY A 496 11.46 -3.84 -7.00
C GLY A 496 11.50 -4.97 -5.98
N SER A 497 10.46 -5.81 -5.91
CA SER A 497 10.45 -6.98 -5.04
C SER A 497 11.52 -7.99 -5.44
N ALA A 498 11.69 -8.29 -6.73
CA ALA A 498 12.76 -9.16 -7.21
C ALA A 498 14.16 -8.61 -6.89
N ALA A 499 14.36 -7.28 -6.99
CA ALA A 499 15.60 -6.62 -6.61
C ALA A 499 15.89 -6.75 -5.11
N LEU A 500 14.90 -6.52 -4.24
CA LEU A 500 15.06 -6.70 -2.80
C LEU A 500 15.30 -8.16 -2.42
N LEU A 501 14.59 -9.12 -3.02
CA LEU A 501 14.83 -10.54 -2.78
C LEU A 501 16.19 -10.99 -3.29
N ALA A 502 16.70 -10.41 -4.39
CA ALA A 502 18.07 -10.63 -4.85
C ALA A 502 19.10 -10.21 -3.78
N TYR A 503 18.87 -9.07 -3.14
CA TYR A 503 19.69 -8.60 -2.03
C TYR A 503 19.63 -9.55 -0.84
N VAL A 504 18.43 -10.02 -0.46
CA VAL A 504 18.23 -11.02 0.61
C VAL A 504 18.95 -12.32 0.29
N ALA A 505 18.79 -12.86 -0.94
CA ALA A 505 19.45 -14.11 -1.36
C ALA A 505 20.98 -14.03 -1.22
N VAL A 506 21.55 -12.87 -1.53
CA VAL A 506 23.01 -12.63 -1.40
C VAL A 506 23.43 -12.57 0.07
N LEU A 507 22.72 -11.81 0.90
CA LEU A 507 23.04 -11.66 2.33
C LEU A 507 22.79 -12.96 3.11
N ALA A 508 21.71 -13.67 2.82
CA ALA A 508 21.39 -14.96 3.43
C ALA A 508 22.22 -16.12 2.87
N GLY A 509 22.99 -15.89 1.82
CA GLY A 509 23.82 -16.91 1.19
C GLY A 509 23.03 -17.98 0.44
N ASP A 510 21.83 -17.68 -0.05
CA ASP A 510 20.98 -18.61 -0.77
C ASP A 510 21.32 -18.64 -2.26
N VAL A 511 21.87 -19.78 -2.72
CA VAL A 511 22.21 -20.00 -4.14
C VAL A 511 21.01 -20.45 -4.94
N SER A 512 20.04 -21.12 -4.30
CA SER A 512 18.87 -21.67 -5.00
C SER A 512 17.92 -20.57 -5.49
N ALA A 513 17.78 -19.48 -4.71
CA ALA A 513 17.02 -18.31 -5.09
C ALA A 513 17.76 -17.41 -6.10
N ALA A 514 19.09 -17.48 -6.14
CA ALA A 514 19.90 -16.55 -6.94
C ALA A 514 19.70 -16.72 -8.46
N ALA A 515 19.62 -17.94 -8.96
CA ALA A 515 19.47 -18.19 -10.40
C ALA A 515 18.10 -17.70 -10.95
N PRO A 516 16.94 -18.07 -10.38
CA PRO A 516 15.65 -17.61 -10.87
C PRO A 516 15.47 -16.09 -10.72
N LEU A 517 15.99 -15.47 -9.64
CA LEU A 517 15.95 -14.01 -9.48
C LEU A 517 16.80 -13.30 -10.54
N ARG A 518 17.98 -13.86 -10.89
CA ARG A 518 18.80 -13.32 -11.96
C ARG A 518 18.05 -13.36 -13.30
N GLU A 519 17.42 -14.47 -13.65
CA GLU A 519 16.63 -14.60 -14.88
C GLU A 519 15.47 -13.58 -14.91
N ALA A 520 14.77 -13.39 -13.82
CA ALA A 520 13.68 -12.43 -13.70
C ALA A 520 14.14 -10.96 -13.87
N LEU A 521 15.35 -10.62 -13.40
CA LEU A 521 15.90 -9.27 -13.47
C LEU A 521 16.63 -8.97 -14.80
N LEU A 522 17.14 -9.98 -15.50
CA LEU A 522 17.99 -9.81 -16.68
C LEU A 522 17.37 -8.96 -17.79
N PRO A 523 16.06 -9.06 -18.13
CA PRO A 523 15.43 -8.21 -19.14
C PRO A 523 15.46 -6.71 -18.82
N TYR A 524 15.67 -6.36 -17.54
CA TYR A 524 15.60 -4.98 -17.04
C TYR A 524 16.97 -4.40 -16.66
N ARG A 525 18.06 -5.01 -17.14
CA ARG A 525 19.44 -4.70 -16.75
C ARG A 525 19.77 -3.19 -16.77
N GLY A 526 19.38 -2.46 -17.81
CA GLY A 526 19.65 -1.03 -17.97
C GLY A 526 18.70 -0.07 -17.25
N ARG A 527 17.87 -0.56 -16.32
CA ARG A 527 16.82 0.22 -15.65
C ARG A 527 17.12 0.49 -14.18
N LEU A 528 16.30 1.35 -13.57
CA LEU A 528 16.27 1.53 -12.12
C LEU A 528 15.13 0.70 -11.50
N ALA A 529 15.39 0.09 -10.35
CA ALA A 529 14.38 -0.57 -9.53
C ALA A 529 13.64 0.48 -8.70
N VAL A 530 12.46 0.88 -9.15
CA VAL A 530 11.60 1.87 -8.47
C VAL A 530 10.33 1.21 -7.95
N PHE A 531 9.71 1.80 -6.91
CA PHE A 531 8.47 1.35 -6.30
C PHE A 531 7.42 2.46 -6.26
N GLY A 532 6.14 2.07 -6.26
CA GLY A 532 5.03 2.95 -5.88
C GLY A 532 4.94 4.24 -6.70
N GLY A 533 5.06 4.16 -8.02
CA GLY A 533 5.09 5.34 -8.86
C GLY A 533 6.31 6.22 -8.58
N ALA A 534 7.49 5.60 -8.48
CA ALA A 534 8.77 6.21 -8.12
C ALA A 534 8.74 6.94 -6.76
N ASN A 535 8.04 6.38 -5.77
CA ASN A 535 8.10 6.90 -4.40
C ASN A 535 9.41 6.50 -3.70
N THR A 536 9.99 5.35 -4.05
CA THR A 536 11.32 4.90 -3.64
C THR A 536 12.11 4.36 -4.82
N CYS A 537 13.45 4.43 -4.76
CA CYS A 537 14.35 3.98 -5.82
C CYS A 537 15.55 3.22 -5.22
N MET A 538 15.56 1.90 -5.43
CA MET A 538 16.61 1.02 -4.91
C MET A 538 17.90 1.03 -5.75
N GLY A 539 17.96 1.83 -6.80
CA GLY A 539 19.11 1.98 -7.69
C GLY A 539 19.10 1.08 -8.92
N PRO A 540 20.23 0.91 -9.62
CA PRO A 540 20.33 0.17 -10.88
C PRO A 540 20.02 -1.31 -10.72
N VAL A 541 19.21 -1.88 -11.63
CA VAL A 541 18.93 -3.33 -11.68
C VAL A 541 20.23 -4.11 -11.91
N SER A 542 21.16 -3.57 -12.71
CA SER A 542 22.48 -4.15 -12.94
C SER A 542 23.31 -4.35 -11.66
N PHE A 543 23.09 -3.55 -10.60
CA PHE A 543 23.70 -3.79 -9.28
C PHE A 543 23.26 -5.14 -8.70
N PHE A 544 21.96 -5.42 -8.67
CA PHE A 544 21.42 -6.67 -8.15
C PHE A 544 21.82 -7.87 -8.99
N LEU A 545 21.85 -7.71 -10.31
CA LEU A 545 22.37 -8.72 -11.25
C LEU A 545 23.85 -9.03 -10.97
N GLY A 546 24.67 -8.02 -10.74
CA GLY A 546 26.07 -8.18 -10.39
C GLY A 546 26.28 -8.92 -9.07
N LEU A 547 25.46 -8.63 -8.06
CA LEU A 547 25.48 -9.35 -6.79
C LEU A 547 25.11 -10.84 -6.98
N LEU A 548 24.04 -11.12 -7.71
CA LEU A 548 23.59 -12.48 -8.01
C LEU A 548 24.61 -13.26 -8.84
N ALA A 549 25.17 -12.63 -9.88
CA ALA A 549 26.23 -13.22 -10.70
C ALA A 549 27.48 -13.54 -9.87
N THR A 550 27.88 -12.65 -8.96
CA THR A 550 28.97 -12.90 -8.00
C THR A 550 28.66 -14.12 -7.14
N ARG A 551 27.43 -14.21 -6.65
CA ARG A 551 26.96 -15.33 -5.83
C ARG A 551 26.96 -16.65 -6.56
N LEU A 552 26.64 -16.64 -7.86
CA LEU A 552 26.62 -17.82 -8.75
C LEU A 552 28.02 -18.17 -9.29
N GLY A 553 29.04 -17.37 -9.02
CA GLY A 553 30.40 -17.58 -9.55
C GLY A 553 30.57 -17.16 -11.02
N LEU A 554 29.64 -16.43 -11.60
CA LEU A 554 29.67 -15.89 -12.96
C LEU A 554 30.42 -14.56 -12.97
N LEU A 555 31.74 -14.61 -12.70
CA LEU A 555 32.53 -13.42 -12.32
C LEU A 555 32.73 -12.42 -13.48
N GLU A 556 32.80 -12.86 -14.73
CA GLU A 556 32.87 -11.95 -15.88
C GLU A 556 31.56 -11.13 -16.01
N GLU A 557 30.45 -11.82 -15.90
CA GLU A 557 29.12 -11.15 -15.89
C GLU A 557 28.95 -10.24 -14.69
N ALA A 558 29.40 -10.67 -13.51
CA ALA A 558 29.33 -9.88 -12.30
C ALA A 558 30.04 -8.54 -12.46
N VAL A 559 31.29 -8.55 -12.95
CA VAL A 559 32.05 -7.32 -13.19
C VAL A 559 31.36 -6.45 -14.24
N SER A 560 30.94 -7.03 -15.38
CA SER A 560 30.19 -6.27 -16.41
C SER A 560 28.93 -5.61 -15.89
N CYS A 561 28.13 -6.31 -15.07
CA CYS A 561 26.92 -5.74 -14.48
C CYS A 561 27.22 -4.64 -13.46
N LEU A 562 28.29 -4.80 -12.66
CA LEU A 562 28.65 -3.82 -11.64
C LEU A 562 29.32 -2.56 -12.23
N ASP A 563 30.07 -2.69 -13.34
CA ASP A 563 30.57 -1.55 -14.09
C ASP A 563 29.40 -0.72 -14.68
N GLU A 564 28.40 -1.39 -15.25
CA GLU A 564 27.19 -0.73 -15.73
C GLU A 564 26.40 -0.08 -14.59
N ALA A 565 26.26 -0.76 -13.44
CA ALA A 565 25.59 -0.19 -12.27
C ALA A 565 26.30 1.07 -11.77
N THR A 566 27.63 1.05 -11.76
CA THR A 566 28.46 2.21 -11.40
C THR A 566 28.20 3.37 -12.36
N ALA A 567 28.25 3.12 -13.67
CA ALA A 567 28.01 4.15 -14.68
C ALA A 567 26.59 4.74 -14.61
N LEU A 568 25.57 3.90 -14.40
CA LEU A 568 24.18 4.36 -14.23
C LEU A 568 24.00 5.18 -12.94
N ALA A 569 24.61 4.73 -11.82
CA ALA A 569 24.55 5.46 -10.55
C ALA A 569 25.26 6.83 -10.64
N GLU A 570 26.40 6.89 -11.34
CA GLU A 570 27.09 8.17 -11.62
C GLU A 570 26.22 9.12 -12.44
N LYS A 571 25.68 8.65 -13.55
CA LYS A 571 24.81 9.41 -14.43
C LYS A 571 23.56 9.93 -13.71
N ALA A 572 23.01 9.12 -12.80
CA ALA A 572 21.85 9.48 -11.98
C ALA A 572 22.20 10.38 -10.78
N GLY A 573 23.47 10.59 -10.46
CA GLY A 573 23.91 11.24 -9.23
C GLY A 573 23.54 10.45 -7.96
N ALA A 574 23.34 9.14 -8.07
CA ALA A 574 22.87 8.24 -7.00
C ALA A 574 24.05 7.84 -6.08
N LEU A 575 24.53 8.76 -5.27
CA LEU A 575 25.76 8.58 -4.50
C LEU A 575 25.77 7.37 -3.54
N PRO A 576 24.71 7.07 -2.75
CA PRO A 576 24.69 5.88 -1.91
C PRO A 576 24.75 4.58 -2.74
N GLY A 577 23.98 4.51 -3.83
CA GLY A 577 24.00 3.39 -4.78
C GLY A 577 25.34 3.22 -5.49
N LEU A 578 25.99 4.33 -5.82
CA LEU A 578 27.35 4.35 -6.41
C LEU A 578 28.38 3.73 -5.44
N ALA A 579 28.35 4.13 -4.17
CA ALA A 579 29.25 3.55 -3.17
C ALA A 579 29.06 2.04 -3.01
N LEU A 580 27.80 1.57 -2.98
CA LEU A 580 27.48 0.13 -2.94
C LEU A 580 27.94 -0.60 -4.20
N SER A 581 27.72 -0.03 -5.39
CA SER A 581 28.13 -0.62 -6.67
C SER A 581 29.64 -0.77 -6.76
N LEU A 582 30.38 0.27 -6.37
CA LEU A 582 31.84 0.24 -6.32
C LEU A 582 32.38 -0.80 -5.32
N GLN A 583 31.77 -0.89 -4.14
CA GLN A 583 32.15 -1.90 -3.14
C GLN A 583 31.90 -3.34 -3.66
N ALA A 584 30.77 -3.57 -4.31
CA ALA A 584 30.43 -4.85 -4.92
C ALA A 584 31.38 -5.19 -6.08
N ALA A 585 31.71 -4.22 -6.93
CA ALA A 585 32.66 -4.38 -8.02
C ALA A 585 34.06 -4.78 -7.51
N ALA A 586 34.52 -4.12 -6.45
CA ALA A 586 35.79 -4.48 -5.80
C ALA A 586 35.81 -5.93 -5.28
N ALA A 587 34.67 -6.39 -4.71
CA ALA A 587 34.53 -7.77 -4.25
C ALA A 587 34.54 -8.78 -5.42
N ALA A 588 33.83 -8.49 -6.51
CA ALA A 588 33.78 -9.34 -7.71
C ALA A 588 35.15 -9.43 -8.38
N LEU A 589 35.87 -8.30 -8.56
CA LEU A 589 37.23 -8.24 -9.07
C LEU A 589 38.19 -9.06 -8.20
N GLY A 590 38.11 -8.93 -6.87
CA GLY A 590 38.91 -9.70 -5.92
C GLY A 590 38.70 -11.22 -6.01
N LEU A 591 37.50 -11.65 -6.45
CA LEU A 591 37.18 -13.07 -6.71
C LEU A 591 37.64 -13.53 -8.10
N ARG A 592 37.53 -12.69 -9.13
CA ARG A 592 37.90 -12.99 -10.51
C ARG A 592 39.40 -13.15 -10.66
N GLN A 593 40.18 -12.27 -10.07
CA GLN A 593 41.65 -12.32 -10.05
C GLN A 593 42.29 -12.30 -11.46
N ALA A 594 41.69 -11.62 -12.42
CA ALA A 594 42.30 -11.38 -13.72
C ALA A 594 43.43 -10.32 -13.65
N PRO A 595 44.32 -10.22 -14.65
CA PRO A 595 45.32 -9.17 -14.71
C PRO A 595 44.72 -7.77 -14.58
N GLY A 596 45.23 -6.96 -13.68
CA GLY A 596 44.70 -5.60 -13.40
C GLY A 596 43.59 -5.53 -12.34
N ASP A 597 42.90 -6.61 -12.02
CA ASP A 597 41.76 -6.63 -11.10
C ASP A 597 42.10 -6.10 -9.70
N ARG A 598 43.30 -6.44 -9.19
CA ARG A 598 43.73 -5.96 -7.86
C ARG A 598 43.83 -4.43 -7.80
N GLN A 599 44.38 -3.82 -8.84
CA GLN A 599 44.50 -2.36 -8.91
C GLN A 599 43.11 -1.70 -9.02
N GLN A 600 42.25 -2.22 -9.90
CA GLN A 600 40.90 -1.73 -10.11
C GLN A 600 40.05 -1.90 -8.83
N ALA A 601 40.13 -3.06 -8.16
CA ALA A 601 39.45 -3.29 -6.89
C ALA A 601 39.87 -2.29 -5.80
N SER A 602 41.15 -2.01 -5.70
CA SER A 602 41.68 -1.02 -4.74
C SER A 602 41.14 0.39 -5.03
N ALA A 603 41.09 0.79 -6.30
CA ALA A 603 40.54 2.08 -6.73
C ALA A 603 39.03 2.18 -6.43
N CYS A 604 38.26 1.12 -6.73
CA CYS A 604 36.83 1.05 -6.41
C CYS A 604 36.59 1.16 -4.89
N GLN A 605 37.35 0.46 -4.07
CA GLN A 605 37.24 0.52 -2.60
C GLN A 605 37.57 1.91 -2.05
N ALA A 606 38.65 2.53 -2.54
CA ALA A 606 39.03 3.87 -2.11
C ALA A 606 37.91 4.89 -2.42
N ARG A 607 37.39 4.86 -3.63
CA ARG A 607 36.30 5.75 -4.07
C ARG A 607 35.00 5.48 -3.31
N ALA A 608 34.66 4.22 -3.08
CA ALA A 608 33.45 3.85 -2.30
C ALA A 608 33.54 4.42 -0.86
N ARG A 609 34.73 4.33 -0.25
CA ARG A 609 34.98 4.84 1.10
C ARG A 609 34.86 6.37 1.14
N GLU A 610 35.49 7.07 0.22
CA GLU A 610 35.38 8.54 0.10
C GLU A 610 33.92 8.99 0.03
N ILE A 611 33.12 8.33 -0.81
CA ILE A 611 31.69 8.66 -0.97
C ILE A 611 30.95 8.39 0.34
N ALA A 612 31.15 7.24 0.97
CA ALA A 612 30.45 6.87 2.21
C ALA A 612 30.81 7.80 3.40
N GLU A 613 32.06 8.23 3.50
CA GLU A 613 32.53 9.21 4.49
C GLU A 613 31.86 10.58 4.24
N ARG A 614 31.86 11.05 3.01
CA ARG A 614 31.20 12.31 2.63
C ARG A 614 29.70 12.32 2.92
N LEU A 615 29.04 11.17 2.78
CA LEU A 615 27.61 11.01 3.09
C LEU A 615 27.32 10.80 4.57
N GLY A 616 28.34 10.64 5.43
CA GLY A 616 28.16 10.34 6.83
C GLY A 616 27.62 8.93 7.12
N VAL A 617 27.83 7.98 6.19
CA VAL A 617 27.34 6.58 6.29
C VAL A 617 28.47 5.55 6.15
N PRO A 618 29.53 5.61 6.94
CA PRO A 618 30.69 4.72 6.79
C PRO A 618 30.31 3.23 6.97
N GLY A 619 29.28 2.92 7.75
CA GLY A 619 28.75 1.57 7.95
C GLY A 619 28.10 0.95 6.71
N LEU A 620 27.79 1.76 5.67
CA LEU A 620 27.15 1.29 4.44
C LEU A 620 27.96 0.19 3.75
N LEU A 621 29.29 0.33 3.70
CA LEU A 621 30.18 -0.56 2.97
C LEU A 621 30.38 -1.92 3.64
N GLY A 622 30.26 -1.99 4.95
CA GLY A 622 30.41 -3.25 5.70
C GLY A 622 29.35 -4.30 5.39
N ARG A 623 28.23 -3.88 4.84
CA ARG A 623 27.05 -4.74 4.61
C ARG A 623 27.23 -5.78 3.53
N LEU A 624 28.04 -5.48 2.51
CA LEU A 624 28.33 -6.37 1.38
C LEU A 624 29.62 -7.17 1.58
N THR A 625 30.32 -6.97 2.70
CA THR A 625 31.55 -7.68 3.01
C THR A 625 31.19 -8.89 3.87
N PRO A 626 31.15 -10.12 3.34
CA PRO A 626 31.00 -11.30 4.17
C PRO A 626 32.18 -11.36 5.14
N ALA A 627 31.95 -11.76 6.40
CA ALA A 627 33.03 -11.97 7.36
C ALA A 627 34.13 -12.82 6.70
N ALA A 628 35.36 -12.35 6.74
CA ALA A 628 36.49 -12.84 5.94
C ALA A 628 36.77 -14.36 6.03
N GLY A 629 36.16 -15.08 6.98
CA GLY A 629 36.21 -16.54 7.13
C GLY A 629 35.18 -17.33 6.34
N GLN A 630 34.05 -16.72 5.92
CA GLN A 630 32.96 -17.47 5.24
C GLN A 630 33.22 -17.74 3.75
N TRP A 631 34.04 -16.93 3.10
CA TRP A 631 34.41 -17.12 1.68
C TRP A 631 35.54 -18.14 1.47
N SER A 632 36.45 -18.30 2.43
CA SER A 632 37.59 -19.22 2.32
C SER A 632 37.18 -20.70 2.45
N LEU A 633 36.24 -21.03 3.30
CA LEU A 633 35.72 -22.42 3.45
C LEU A 633 34.77 -22.84 2.31
N ARG A 634 34.22 -21.89 1.54
CA ARG A 634 33.32 -22.17 0.42
C ARG A 634 34.02 -22.29 -0.93
N ARG A 635 35.27 -21.83 -1.09
CA ARG A 635 36.06 -22.02 -2.32
C ARG A 635 36.16 -23.50 -2.75
N ALA A 636 36.28 -24.42 -1.79
CA ALA A 636 36.31 -25.86 -2.07
C ALA A 636 34.96 -26.43 -2.52
N ARG A 637 33.84 -25.95 -1.94
CA ARG A 637 32.50 -26.40 -2.33
C ARG A 637 32.02 -25.80 -3.66
N PHE A 638 32.43 -24.56 -3.99
CA PHE A 638 32.11 -23.93 -5.29
C PHE A 638 32.80 -24.61 -6.48
N ARG A 639 34.05 -25.04 -6.34
CA ARG A 639 34.74 -25.80 -7.38
C ARG A 639 34.08 -27.15 -7.66
N LEU A 640 33.50 -27.78 -6.65
CA LEU A 640 32.77 -29.05 -6.75
C LEU A 640 31.39 -28.89 -7.41
N ALA A 641 30.62 -27.81 -7.06
CA ALA A 641 29.33 -27.53 -7.64
C ALA A 641 29.39 -27.08 -9.11
N ALA A 642 30.35 -26.22 -9.45
CA ALA A 642 30.60 -25.79 -10.84
C ALA A 642 31.11 -26.94 -11.73
N ALA A 643 31.87 -27.87 -11.17
CA ALA A 643 32.31 -29.10 -11.89
C ALA A 643 31.15 -30.10 -12.08
N SER A 644 30.16 -30.13 -11.18
CA SER A 644 28.92 -30.93 -11.28
C SER A 644 27.98 -30.36 -12.36
N LEU A 645 27.77 -29.06 -12.40
CA LEU A 645 26.94 -28.39 -13.42
C LEU A 645 27.54 -28.51 -14.84
N ARG A 646 28.85 -28.41 -14.99
CA ARG A 646 29.51 -28.63 -16.28
C ARG A 646 29.44 -30.10 -16.75
N ARG A 647 29.43 -31.08 -15.85
CA ARG A 647 29.20 -32.48 -16.18
C ARG A 647 27.78 -32.80 -16.62
N HIS A 648 26.78 -32.12 -16.04
CA HIS A 648 25.39 -32.27 -16.50
C HIS A 648 25.13 -31.61 -17.86
N ALA A 649 25.72 -30.45 -18.12
CA ALA A 649 25.64 -29.80 -19.43
C ALA A 649 26.37 -30.56 -20.56
N ALA A 650 27.47 -31.25 -20.24
CA ALA A 650 28.22 -32.08 -21.22
C ALA A 650 27.58 -33.46 -21.45
N GLY A 651 26.73 -33.95 -20.53
CA GLY A 651 26.03 -35.23 -20.63
C GLY A 651 24.72 -35.20 -21.43
N SER A 652 24.19 -34.03 -21.78
CA SER A 652 22.91 -33.88 -22.52
C SER A 652 23.07 -33.74 -24.04
N THR A 653 24.29 -33.74 -24.57
CA THR A 653 24.57 -33.63 -26.04
C THR A 653 24.96 -34.94 -26.70
N GLY A 654 24.66 -36.08 -26.11
CA GLY A 654 25.04 -37.39 -26.70
C GLY A 654 23.92 -38.42 -26.57
N ARG A 655 22.97 -38.41 -27.51
CA ARG A 655 22.40 -39.63 -28.13
C ARG A 655 21.57 -39.26 -29.36
N PRO A 656 21.71 -40.10 -30.44
CA PRO A 656 21.13 -39.82 -31.74
C PRO A 656 19.63 -39.97 -31.79
#